data_863a8d7310b300207b32434a72a320db
#
_entry.id   863a8d7310b300207b32434a72a320db
#
_cell.length_a   1.000
_cell.length_b   1.000
_cell.length_c   1.000
_cell.angle_alpha   90.00
_cell.angle_beta   90.00
_cell.angle_gamma   90.00
#
_symmetry.space_group_name_H-M   'P 1'
#
loop_
_entity.id
_entity.type
_entity.pdbx_description
1 polymer ?
#
loop_
_entity_poly.entity_id
_entity_poly.type
_entity_poly.pdbx_seq_one_letter_code
_entity_poly.pdbx_strand_id
1 'polypeptide(L)'
;MSDARPAVPASRMGALFATSCGLLMLQVALTKVFSVVLWYHFGFLVISIALLGFAMSGVWLARRPEWLDENGARRLWRPAAVAAVLIVVGLWIALHTRVDAMHLIEDRNQGGLLVVMAVLFAPFFFLGKAVSATLTVHRAEAGKVYAANLLGSGAGCGLAVVLFDALHLSASEVAIASGGLVALGALLYALGTSIWGQFVTAVLCAGFVALGVFDGLRDSQFTLYPPDSKPLARVVEWLETNSPSRVEFKASAPGGARTELIHGEITETDTPGVFSARSVKGGTVEARLLPPEEADLVSFGEGGYVKGVHGIDDFVDFREWTSLSRVDVFDWPEVYGAWGLWGLSSNYSGPQPRQVGITIDTWAMTNVMEWDRTDGAAPPEIVEWLPASLVHRLVSDHDVLCIGAGGGMDLLTAKRFGAKKIVGVEINPSVVKGVREQALDFQGRLYDWDNDGDDGTIEVHVAEGRHWLERDTTKYDIVQLSGVDTASTTQAGAFSLSENFLYTREAFGTYLEHTNDGGFVTLTRWFLPDSDGLPRNTLRLFVLAWNALQDAGIEDPSRHVVLVESNGFSVVIFSRTPFAAEQLASLDEAGAKLGVRTLYHPDRDSDYVLPGGTASNIVARPFDDYATAQDKVSWLAAYPYDVAAPTDDRPFFFETSRFDPKFVTNRDSWITPLGGLTSHAILVILLLVLTAVSWLFVIGPLLRLRREVRAEEGHRVPLAPLLVYFGSLGLGFILVEVVLAQKFVLFLGNPVYSLAVVLFSVLVFSGIGSAVAPRLGRPWIALAIVAAIAGVYPLVLDTVFDLTLQLPDAARIAVSVALLAPLAFFMGMPFPLGLARLADADPRATAWAWGINGYTSVIGSVLTIVIALMAGFTMVVWIGAGVYVLALIASPFLGRGVSAPEPESSEESVPWRDPVAFE
;
A
#
# COMPACT_ATOMS: atom_id res chain seq x y z
N MET A 1 -46.65 -25.27 -21.13
CA MET A 1 -45.49 -25.93 -20.48
C MET A 1 -44.49 -24.86 -20.12
N SER A 2 -44.25 -24.61 -18.84
CA SER A 2 -43.27 -23.64 -18.39
C SER A 2 -41.88 -24.09 -18.82
N ASP A 3 -41.21 -23.34 -19.71
CA ASP A 3 -39.80 -23.50 -20.01
C ASP A 3 -38.98 -23.20 -18.73
N ALA A 4 -38.89 -24.19 -17.86
CA ALA A 4 -37.96 -24.16 -16.74
C ALA A 4 -36.54 -24.22 -17.31
N ARG A 5 -35.92 -23.04 -17.55
CA ARG A 5 -34.51 -22.99 -17.96
C ARG A 5 -33.67 -23.77 -16.93
N PRO A 6 -32.72 -24.59 -17.36
CA PRO A 6 -31.94 -25.40 -16.41
C PRO A 6 -31.17 -24.51 -15.42
N ALA A 7 -31.24 -24.86 -14.15
CA ALA A 7 -30.49 -24.19 -13.08
C ALA A 7 -28.98 -24.25 -13.37
N VAL A 8 -28.23 -23.21 -12.94
CA VAL A 8 -26.76 -23.18 -13.08
C VAL A 8 -26.15 -24.39 -12.38
N PRO A 9 -25.35 -25.22 -13.05
CA PRO A 9 -24.70 -26.37 -12.42
C PRO A 9 -23.81 -25.95 -11.24
N ALA A 10 -23.86 -26.68 -10.13
CA ALA A 10 -23.07 -26.41 -8.94
C ALA A 10 -21.54 -26.35 -9.24
N SER A 11 -21.08 -27.20 -10.19
CA SER A 11 -19.69 -27.19 -10.64
C SER A 11 -19.28 -25.84 -11.27
N ARG A 12 -20.17 -25.21 -12.04
CA ARG A 12 -19.91 -23.90 -12.66
C ARG A 12 -19.91 -22.77 -11.59
N MET A 13 -20.78 -22.86 -10.58
CA MET A 13 -20.77 -21.92 -9.47
C MET A 13 -19.49 -22.03 -8.63
N GLY A 14 -19.07 -23.27 -8.32
CA GLY A 14 -17.81 -23.54 -7.64
C GLY A 14 -16.59 -23.13 -8.49
N ALA A 15 -16.63 -23.34 -9.79
CA ALA A 15 -15.58 -22.90 -10.70
C ALA A 15 -15.42 -21.37 -10.68
N LEU A 16 -16.53 -20.65 -10.76
CA LEU A 16 -16.54 -19.19 -10.70
C LEU A 16 -16.02 -18.68 -9.35
N PHE A 17 -16.48 -19.29 -8.26
CA PHE A 17 -15.99 -18.96 -6.91
C PHE A 17 -14.45 -19.16 -6.81
N ALA A 18 -13.93 -20.32 -7.20
CA ALA A 18 -12.50 -20.64 -7.12
C ALA A 18 -11.65 -19.72 -8.01
N THR A 19 -12.09 -19.44 -9.24
CA THR A 19 -11.38 -18.53 -10.15
C THR A 19 -11.37 -17.10 -9.64
N SER A 20 -12.46 -16.62 -9.04
CA SER A 20 -12.54 -15.27 -8.48
C SER A 20 -11.75 -15.15 -7.18
N CYS A 21 -11.71 -16.20 -6.36
CA CYS A 21 -10.87 -16.31 -5.19
C CYS A 21 -9.37 -16.19 -5.56
N GLY A 22 -8.91 -17.03 -6.49
CA GLY A 22 -7.53 -16.97 -6.97
C GLY A 22 -7.17 -15.63 -7.62
N LEU A 23 -8.11 -15.00 -8.33
CA LEU A 23 -7.89 -13.73 -8.99
C LEU A 23 -7.63 -12.59 -8.00
N LEU A 24 -8.46 -12.43 -6.96
CA LEU A 24 -8.25 -11.35 -5.99
C LEU A 24 -7.02 -11.62 -5.12
N MET A 25 -6.80 -12.90 -4.77
CA MET A 25 -5.56 -13.29 -4.09
C MET A 25 -4.32 -12.95 -4.93
N LEU A 26 -4.34 -13.20 -6.25
CA LEU A 26 -3.28 -12.78 -7.18
C LEU A 26 -3.07 -11.25 -7.17
N GLN A 27 -4.15 -10.49 -7.20
CA GLN A 27 -4.07 -9.03 -7.18
C GLN A 27 -3.36 -8.53 -5.90
N VAL A 28 -3.72 -9.06 -4.73
CA VAL A 28 -3.08 -8.73 -3.46
C VAL A 28 -1.59 -9.15 -3.47
N ALA A 29 -1.27 -10.36 -3.94
CA ALA A 29 0.10 -10.84 -4.03
C ALA A 29 0.97 -9.96 -4.95
N LEU A 30 0.45 -9.58 -6.12
CA LEU A 30 1.19 -8.74 -7.09
C LEU A 30 1.46 -7.33 -6.56
N THR A 31 0.59 -6.75 -5.72
CA THR A 31 0.89 -5.45 -5.10
C THR A 31 2.15 -5.55 -4.22
N LYS A 32 2.32 -6.68 -3.52
CA LYS A 32 3.52 -6.95 -2.69
C LYS A 32 4.74 -7.29 -3.54
N VAL A 33 4.59 -8.07 -4.60
CA VAL A 33 5.69 -8.31 -5.55
C VAL A 33 6.24 -6.98 -6.07
N PHE A 34 5.36 -6.06 -6.44
CA PHE A 34 5.80 -4.78 -7.01
C PHE A 34 6.37 -3.81 -5.97
N SER A 35 5.95 -3.88 -4.71
CA SER A 35 6.58 -3.08 -3.66
C SER A 35 8.06 -3.42 -3.50
N VAL A 36 8.44 -4.68 -3.73
CA VAL A 36 9.84 -5.16 -3.63
C VAL A 36 10.60 -5.00 -4.94
N VAL A 37 10.06 -5.48 -6.07
CA VAL A 37 10.76 -5.60 -7.37
C VAL A 37 10.81 -4.27 -8.13
N LEU A 38 9.79 -3.42 -7.97
CA LEU A 38 9.74 -2.10 -8.59
C LEU A 38 9.77 -1.03 -7.50
N TRP A 39 8.68 -0.33 -7.36
CA TRP A 39 8.44 0.66 -6.32
C TRP A 39 6.99 0.54 -5.92
N TYR A 40 6.68 0.81 -4.67
CA TYR A 40 5.31 0.76 -4.13
C TYR A 40 4.30 1.60 -4.94
N HIS A 41 4.76 2.61 -5.68
CA HIS A 41 3.93 3.40 -6.61
C HIS A 41 3.23 2.55 -7.66
N PHE A 42 3.78 1.40 -8.02
CA PHE A 42 3.21 0.53 -9.05
C PHE A 42 2.09 -0.39 -8.52
N GLY A 43 1.77 -0.35 -7.23
CA GLY A 43 0.63 -1.07 -6.66
C GLY A 43 -0.70 -0.69 -7.33
N PHE A 44 -0.93 0.60 -7.59
CA PHE A 44 -2.11 1.06 -8.35
C PHE A 44 -2.16 0.53 -9.77
N LEU A 45 -1.01 0.37 -10.38
CA LEU A 45 -0.91 -0.15 -11.74
C LEU A 45 -1.45 -1.58 -11.80
N VAL A 46 -1.22 -2.40 -10.77
CA VAL A 46 -1.76 -3.77 -10.69
C VAL A 46 -3.29 -3.74 -10.70
N ILE A 47 -3.92 -2.89 -9.88
CA ILE A 47 -5.38 -2.77 -9.82
C ILE A 47 -5.93 -2.33 -11.19
N SER A 48 -5.30 -1.31 -11.78
CA SER A 48 -5.71 -0.78 -13.09
C SER A 48 -5.55 -1.82 -14.21
N ILE A 49 -4.46 -2.59 -14.22
CA ILE A 49 -4.22 -3.66 -15.20
C ILE A 49 -5.24 -4.78 -15.03
N ALA A 50 -5.55 -5.18 -13.79
CA ALA A 50 -6.57 -6.19 -13.52
C ALA A 50 -7.93 -5.78 -14.06
N LEU A 51 -8.40 -4.57 -13.70
CA LEU A 51 -9.68 -4.03 -14.17
C LEU A 51 -9.72 -3.84 -15.69
N LEU A 52 -8.61 -3.41 -16.30
CA LEU A 52 -8.49 -3.30 -17.76
C LEU A 52 -8.60 -4.67 -18.43
N GLY A 53 -7.95 -5.71 -17.89
CA GLY A 53 -8.06 -7.09 -18.37
C GLY A 53 -9.51 -7.57 -18.38
N PHE A 54 -10.24 -7.29 -17.30
CA PHE A 54 -11.67 -7.58 -17.21
C PHE A 54 -12.50 -6.82 -18.25
N ALA A 55 -12.31 -5.52 -18.37
CA ALA A 55 -13.04 -4.69 -19.33
C ALA A 55 -12.83 -5.15 -20.78
N MET A 56 -11.57 -5.41 -21.15
CA MET A 56 -11.22 -5.91 -22.48
C MET A 56 -11.79 -7.31 -22.76
N SER A 57 -11.91 -8.16 -21.73
CA SER A 57 -12.51 -9.49 -21.89
C SER A 57 -13.98 -9.41 -22.30
N GLY A 58 -14.76 -8.49 -21.73
CA GLY A 58 -16.14 -8.23 -22.08
C GLY A 58 -16.30 -7.77 -23.54
N VAL A 59 -15.44 -6.85 -23.98
CA VAL A 59 -15.41 -6.39 -25.38
C VAL A 59 -15.04 -7.51 -26.36
N TRP A 60 -14.08 -8.35 -26.00
CA TRP A 60 -13.69 -9.50 -26.80
C TRP A 60 -14.84 -10.49 -26.94
N LEU A 61 -15.56 -10.79 -25.85
CA LEU A 61 -16.71 -11.68 -25.84
C LEU A 61 -17.86 -11.11 -26.68
N ALA A 62 -18.13 -9.82 -26.61
CA ALA A 62 -19.15 -9.18 -27.43
C ALA A 62 -18.94 -9.33 -28.94
N ARG A 63 -17.68 -9.54 -29.39
CA ARG A 63 -17.31 -9.82 -30.78
C ARG A 63 -17.31 -11.30 -31.14
N ARG A 64 -17.53 -12.18 -30.19
CA ARG A 64 -17.42 -13.62 -30.31
C ARG A 64 -18.66 -14.30 -29.73
N PRO A 65 -19.84 -14.15 -30.40
CA PRO A 65 -21.11 -14.68 -29.90
C PRO A 65 -21.09 -16.19 -29.69
N GLU A 66 -20.22 -16.92 -30.38
CA GLU A 66 -20.01 -18.35 -30.19
C GLU A 66 -19.49 -18.76 -28.79
N TRP A 67 -19.11 -17.79 -27.94
CA TRP A 67 -18.74 -18.00 -26.54
C TRP A 67 -19.87 -17.66 -25.57
N LEU A 68 -20.97 -17.10 -26.07
CA LEU A 68 -22.07 -16.58 -25.25
C LEU A 68 -23.26 -17.56 -25.19
N ASP A 69 -23.10 -18.81 -25.69
CA ASP A 69 -24.06 -19.89 -25.63
C ASP A 69 -23.57 -21.04 -24.74
N GLU A 70 -24.40 -22.08 -24.58
CA GLU A 70 -24.04 -23.26 -23.79
C GLU A 70 -22.86 -24.05 -24.38
N ASN A 71 -22.62 -24.02 -25.69
CA ASN A 71 -21.45 -24.66 -26.32
C ASN A 71 -20.16 -23.89 -25.98
N GLY A 72 -20.21 -22.56 -25.94
CA GLY A 72 -19.13 -21.71 -25.45
C GLY A 72 -18.88 -21.98 -23.98
N ALA A 73 -19.91 -22.09 -23.15
CA ALA A 73 -19.81 -22.40 -21.73
C ALA A 73 -19.09 -23.72 -21.41
N ARG A 74 -19.21 -24.72 -22.27
CA ARG A 74 -18.45 -25.99 -22.15
C ARG A 74 -16.95 -25.86 -22.39
N ARG A 75 -16.49 -24.73 -22.94
CA ARG A 75 -15.08 -24.44 -23.25
C ARG A 75 -14.41 -23.52 -22.23
N LEU A 76 -15.11 -23.05 -21.18
CA LEU A 76 -14.61 -22.06 -20.21
C LEU A 76 -13.43 -22.57 -19.37
N TRP A 77 -13.24 -23.89 -19.27
CA TRP A 77 -12.03 -24.45 -18.64
C TRP A 77 -10.73 -24.05 -19.37
N ARG A 78 -10.78 -23.77 -20.68
CA ARG A 78 -9.59 -23.38 -21.47
C ARG A 78 -9.03 -22.02 -21.05
N PRO A 79 -9.81 -20.91 -21.05
CA PRO A 79 -9.28 -19.62 -20.60
C PRO A 79 -8.84 -19.66 -19.13
N ALA A 80 -9.54 -20.38 -18.25
CA ALA A 80 -9.11 -20.53 -16.87
C ALA A 80 -7.78 -21.29 -16.74
N ALA A 81 -7.59 -22.39 -17.48
CA ALA A 81 -6.34 -23.14 -17.52
C ALA A 81 -5.17 -22.31 -18.09
N VAL A 82 -5.42 -21.56 -19.17
CA VAL A 82 -4.42 -20.63 -19.73
C VAL A 82 -4.04 -19.56 -18.72
N ALA A 83 -5.01 -18.99 -18.00
CA ALA A 83 -4.74 -18.02 -16.96
C ALA A 83 -3.87 -18.59 -15.83
N ALA A 84 -4.15 -19.82 -15.38
CA ALA A 84 -3.34 -20.48 -14.36
C ALA A 84 -1.86 -20.59 -14.79
N VAL A 85 -1.61 -21.04 -16.01
CA VAL A 85 -0.24 -21.11 -16.55
C VAL A 85 0.41 -19.72 -16.66
N LEU A 86 -0.36 -18.74 -17.15
CA LEU A 86 0.14 -17.38 -17.34
C LEU A 86 0.47 -16.68 -16.01
N ILE A 87 -0.16 -17.06 -14.90
CA ILE A 87 0.22 -16.55 -13.56
C ILE A 87 1.66 -16.92 -13.25
N VAL A 88 2.05 -18.19 -13.39
CA VAL A 88 3.41 -18.64 -13.07
C VAL A 88 4.42 -18.11 -14.08
N VAL A 89 4.13 -18.25 -15.38
CA VAL A 89 5.03 -17.77 -16.44
C VAL A 89 5.19 -16.26 -16.37
N GLY A 90 4.08 -15.56 -16.12
CA GLY A 90 4.07 -14.11 -16.00
C GLY A 90 4.84 -13.62 -14.78
N LEU A 91 4.68 -14.27 -13.65
CA LEU A 91 5.45 -14.00 -12.45
C LEU A 91 6.96 -14.23 -12.72
N TRP A 92 7.32 -15.35 -13.29
CA TRP A 92 8.72 -15.66 -13.63
C TRP A 92 9.33 -14.61 -14.56
N ILE A 93 8.64 -14.22 -15.63
CA ILE A 93 9.10 -13.16 -16.55
C ILE A 93 9.24 -11.83 -15.80
N ALA A 94 8.25 -11.46 -14.97
CA ALA A 94 8.29 -10.20 -14.23
C ALA A 94 9.48 -10.13 -13.26
N LEU A 95 9.81 -11.24 -12.59
CA LEU A 95 10.92 -11.33 -11.66
C LEU A 95 12.29 -11.30 -12.37
N HIS A 96 12.38 -11.82 -13.60
CA HIS A 96 13.64 -11.85 -14.36
C HIS A 96 13.81 -10.65 -15.32
N THR A 97 12.79 -9.78 -15.40
CA THR A 97 12.87 -8.55 -16.18
C THR A 97 13.31 -7.40 -15.27
N ARG A 98 14.59 -7.02 -15.36
CA ARG A 98 15.11 -5.90 -14.59
C ARG A 98 14.50 -4.59 -15.10
N VAL A 99 13.76 -3.89 -14.25
CA VAL A 99 13.18 -2.58 -14.53
C VAL A 99 13.59 -1.64 -13.43
N ASP A 100 14.42 -0.66 -13.75
CA ASP A 100 14.70 0.45 -12.83
C ASP A 100 13.69 1.57 -13.04
N ALA A 101 12.78 1.68 -12.10
CA ALA A 101 11.68 2.64 -12.16
C ALA A 101 12.14 4.09 -11.89
N MET A 102 13.30 4.30 -11.22
CA MET A 102 13.87 5.63 -10.99
C MET A 102 14.42 6.25 -12.27
N HIS A 103 15.01 5.44 -13.14
CA HIS A 103 15.67 5.88 -14.36
C HIS A 103 14.87 5.58 -15.64
N LEU A 104 13.53 5.36 -15.53
CA LEU A 104 12.65 5.03 -16.65
C LEU A 104 12.71 6.03 -17.82
N ILE A 105 13.04 7.30 -17.54
CA ILE A 105 13.14 8.36 -18.54
C ILE A 105 14.53 8.41 -19.18
N GLU A 106 15.57 8.09 -18.43
CA GLU A 106 16.96 8.18 -18.82
C GLU A 106 17.47 6.89 -19.48
N ASP A 107 17.01 5.74 -18.98
CA ASP A 107 17.40 4.43 -19.51
C ASP A 107 16.47 3.92 -20.61
N ARG A 108 17.06 3.29 -21.64
CA ARG A 108 16.34 2.63 -22.75
C ARG A 108 15.46 1.45 -22.30
N ASN A 109 15.25 1.25 -21.00
CA ASN A 109 14.58 0.09 -20.40
C ASN A 109 13.05 0.22 -20.30
N GLN A 110 12.45 1.22 -20.98
CA GLN A 110 10.99 1.37 -21.10
C GLN A 110 10.30 0.11 -21.66
N GLY A 111 11.00 -0.65 -22.49
CA GLY A 111 10.52 -1.92 -23.05
C GLY A 111 10.27 -2.98 -21.98
N GLY A 112 11.11 -3.05 -20.95
CA GLY A 112 10.96 -3.99 -19.83
C GLY A 112 9.66 -3.78 -19.05
N LEU A 113 9.34 -2.54 -18.72
CA LEU A 113 8.08 -2.21 -18.04
C LEU A 113 6.86 -2.62 -18.87
N LEU A 114 6.88 -2.35 -20.18
CA LEU A 114 5.77 -2.76 -21.07
C LEU A 114 5.63 -4.28 -21.14
N VAL A 115 6.72 -5.03 -21.13
CA VAL A 115 6.70 -6.51 -21.07
C VAL A 115 6.06 -6.96 -19.77
N VAL A 116 6.50 -6.45 -18.63
CA VAL A 116 5.94 -6.78 -17.32
C VAL A 116 4.44 -6.47 -17.28
N MET A 117 4.03 -5.29 -17.76
CA MET A 117 2.61 -4.91 -17.81
C MET A 117 1.79 -5.87 -18.70
N ALA A 118 2.30 -6.21 -19.89
CA ALA A 118 1.60 -7.09 -20.83
C ALA A 118 1.44 -8.53 -20.29
N VAL A 119 2.48 -9.03 -19.64
CA VAL A 119 2.49 -10.39 -19.07
C VAL A 119 1.53 -10.50 -17.89
N LEU A 120 1.49 -9.46 -17.05
CA LEU A 120 0.57 -9.42 -15.91
C LEU A 120 -0.88 -9.13 -16.31
N PHE A 121 -1.11 -8.40 -17.40
CA PHE A 121 -2.44 -8.19 -17.97
C PHE A 121 -3.11 -9.50 -18.42
N ALA A 122 -2.32 -10.42 -19.00
CA ALA A 122 -2.86 -11.60 -19.67
C ALA A 122 -3.69 -12.53 -18.75
N PRO A 123 -3.27 -12.91 -17.52
CA PRO A 123 -4.10 -13.70 -16.61
C PRO A 123 -5.47 -13.08 -16.35
N PHE A 124 -5.51 -11.78 -16.08
CA PHE A 124 -6.76 -11.03 -15.78
C PHE A 124 -7.70 -10.99 -16.99
N PHE A 125 -7.16 -10.88 -18.20
CA PHE A 125 -7.96 -10.94 -19.42
C PHE A 125 -8.60 -12.31 -19.61
N PHE A 126 -7.84 -13.40 -19.42
CA PHE A 126 -8.37 -14.76 -19.60
C PHE A 126 -9.35 -15.15 -18.49
N LEU A 127 -9.12 -14.71 -17.24
CA LEU A 127 -10.07 -14.90 -16.14
C LEU A 127 -11.34 -14.08 -16.35
N GLY A 128 -11.20 -12.84 -16.80
CA GLY A 128 -12.32 -11.98 -17.17
C GLY A 128 -13.23 -12.63 -18.23
N LYS A 129 -12.64 -13.35 -19.19
CA LYS A 129 -13.42 -14.13 -20.19
C LYS A 129 -14.26 -15.21 -19.52
N ALA A 130 -13.70 -15.98 -18.59
CA ALA A 130 -14.42 -17.03 -17.89
C ALA A 130 -15.58 -16.48 -17.06
N VAL A 131 -15.32 -15.41 -16.28
CA VAL A 131 -16.33 -14.73 -15.44
C VAL A 131 -17.44 -14.11 -16.29
N SER A 132 -17.09 -13.25 -17.26
CA SER A 132 -18.06 -12.53 -18.10
C SER A 132 -18.89 -13.47 -18.98
N ALA A 133 -18.31 -14.54 -19.53
CA ALA A 133 -19.06 -15.54 -20.30
C ALA A 133 -20.03 -16.32 -19.40
N THR A 134 -19.61 -16.72 -18.18
CA THR A 134 -20.50 -17.39 -17.22
C THR A 134 -21.71 -16.53 -16.87
N LEU A 135 -21.49 -15.24 -16.61
CA LEU A 135 -22.56 -14.27 -16.32
C LEU A 135 -23.51 -14.08 -17.51
N THR A 136 -22.97 -14.05 -18.73
CA THR A 136 -23.78 -13.84 -19.94
C THR A 136 -24.61 -15.06 -20.29
N VAL A 137 -24.04 -16.27 -20.22
CA VAL A 137 -24.76 -17.52 -20.51
C VAL A 137 -25.88 -17.75 -19.50
N HIS A 138 -25.63 -17.43 -18.23
CA HIS A 138 -26.60 -17.64 -17.14
C HIS A 138 -27.26 -16.32 -16.68
N ARG A 139 -27.46 -15.37 -17.59
CA ARG A 139 -28.03 -14.04 -17.31
C ARG A 139 -29.39 -14.06 -16.59
N ALA A 140 -30.17 -15.11 -16.79
CA ALA A 140 -31.44 -15.29 -16.06
C ALA A 140 -31.24 -15.47 -14.54
N GLU A 141 -30.10 -16.03 -14.13
CA GLU A 141 -29.68 -16.18 -12.73
C GLU A 141 -28.51 -15.29 -12.37
N ALA A 142 -28.37 -14.14 -13.06
CA ALA A 142 -27.24 -13.22 -12.89
C ALA A 142 -26.96 -12.87 -11.42
N GLY A 143 -28.00 -12.74 -10.58
CA GLY A 143 -27.84 -12.48 -9.16
C GLY A 143 -27.04 -13.56 -8.43
N LYS A 144 -27.33 -14.84 -8.66
CA LYS A 144 -26.60 -15.95 -8.02
C LYS A 144 -25.17 -16.08 -8.57
N VAL A 145 -25.03 -15.95 -9.89
CA VAL A 145 -23.70 -16.04 -10.56
C VAL A 145 -22.79 -14.90 -10.09
N TYR A 146 -23.32 -13.68 -10.05
CA TYR A 146 -22.57 -12.54 -9.55
C TYR A 146 -22.23 -12.65 -8.06
N ALA A 147 -23.16 -13.23 -7.26
CA ALA A 147 -22.87 -13.55 -5.87
C ALA A 147 -21.70 -14.53 -5.70
N ALA A 148 -21.62 -15.59 -6.51
CA ALA A 148 -20.49 -16.52 -6.47
C ALA A 148 -19.16 -15.85 -6.81
N ASN A 149 -19.18 -14.92 -7.79
CA ASN A 149 -18.00 -14.12 -8.14
C ASN A 149 -17.55 -13.25 -6.96
N LEU A 150 -18.45 -12.47 -6.36
CA LEU A 150 -18.12 -11.55 -5.26
C LEU A 150 -17.71 -12.29 -3.98
N LEU A 151 -18.43 -13.36 -3.62
CA LEU A 151 -18.08 -14.19 -2.46
C LEU A 151 -16.71 -14.87 -2.65
N GLY A 152 -16.41 -15.34 -3.87
CA GLY A 152 -15.11 -15.89 -4.21
C GLY A 152 -14.01 -14.83 -4.07
N SER A 153 -14.24 -13.63 -4.59
CA SER A 153 -13.28 -12.51 -4.47
C SER A 153 -13.06 -12.12 -3.00
N GLY A 154 -14.12 -12.03 -2.20
CA GLY A 154 -13.99 -11.76 -0.77
C GLY A 154 -13.20 -12.84 -0.04
N ALA A 155 -13.49 -14.13 -0.33
CA ALA A 155 -12.72 -15.24 0.22
C ALA A 155 -11.23 -15.17 -0.18
N GLY A 156 -10.91 -14.75 -1.42
CA GLY A 156 -9.54 -14.58 -1.91
C GLY A 156 -8.77 -13.48 -1.17
N CYS A 157 -9.45 -12.38 -0.84
CA CYS A 157 -8.86 -11.31 -0.04
C CYS A 157 -8.50 -11.80 1.36
N GLY A 158 -9.45 -12.44 2.06
CA GLY A 158 -9.21 -12.98 3.40
C GLY A 158 -8.15 -14.08 3.41
N LEU A 159 -8.15 -14.96 2.40
CA LEU A 159 -7.16 -16.02 2.28
C LEU A 159 -5.74 -15.47 2.06
N ALA A 160 -5.59 -14.42 1.25
CA ALA A 160 -4.28 -13.79 1.05
C ALA A 160 -3.68 -13.29 2.38
N VAL A 161 -4.48 -12.60 3.21
CA VAL A 161 -4.04 -12.13 4.53
C VAL A 161 -3.62 -13.30 5.42
N VAL A 162 -4.42 -14.38 5.47
CA VAL A 162 -4.08 -15.57 6.25
C VAL A 162 -2.78 -16.22 5.78
N LEU A 163 -2.56 -16.31 4.46
CA LEU A 163 -1.32 -16.89 3.92
C LEU A 163 -0.10 -16.03 4.27
N PHE A 164 -0.22 -14.71 4.26
CA PHE A 164 0.85 -13.82 4.67
C PHE A 164 1.10 -13.84 6.19
N ASP A 165 0.05 -13.67 7.01
CA ASP A 165 0.24 -13.41 8.44
C ASP A 165 0.31 -14.68 9.30
N ALA A 166 -0.33 -15.78 8.90
CA ALA A 166 -0.31 -17.02 9.65
C ALA A 166 0.71 -18.05 9.14
N LEU A 167 1.04 -18.02 7.84
CA LEU A 167 1.99 -18.95 7.22
C LEU A 167 3.28 -18.27 6.76
N HIS A 168 3.35 -16.93 6.86
CA HIS A 168 4.50 -16.10 6.46
C HIS A 168 5.01 -16.37 5.03
N LEU A 169 4.07 -16.75 4.12
CA LEU A 169 4.43 -17.04 2.74
C LEU A 169 4.90 -15.76 2.02
N SER A 170 5.89 -15.90 1.17
CA SER A 170 6.34 -14.82 0.28
C SER A 170 5.25 -14.41 -0.72
N ALA A 171 5.37 -13.21 -1.27
CA ALA A 171 4.42 -12.72 -2.26
C ALA A 171 4.38 -13.58 -3.53
N SER A 172 5.50 -14.18 -3.92
CA SER A 172 5.56 -15.14 -5.04
C SER A 172 4.83 -16.45 -4.73
N GLU A 173 4.99 -17.00 -3.52
CA GLU A 173 4.27 -18.21 -3.11
C GLU A 173 2.77 -18.00 -3.05
N VAL A 174 2.30 -16.86 -2.53
CA VAL A 174 0.88 -16.49 -2.55
C VAL A 174 0.35 -16.34 -3.98
N ALA A 175 1.16 -15.76 -4.89
CA ALA A 175 0.79 -15.68 -6.32
C ALA A 175 0.72 -17.08 -6.98
N ILE A 176 1.63 -17.99 -6.66
CA ILE A 176 1.60 -19.39 -7.13
C ILE A 176 0.37 -20.12 -6.58
N ALA A 177 0.07 -19.96 -5.28
CA ALA A 177 -1.13 -20.53 -4.65
C ALA A 177 -2.42 -20.01 -5.31
N SER A 178 -2.45 -18.73 -5.71
CA SER A 178 -3.58 -18.17 -6.48
C SER A 178 -3.75 -18.87 -7.83
N GLY A 179 -2.65 -19.17 -8.51
CA GLY A 179 -2.65 -19.97 -9.75
C GLY A 179 -3.22 -21.36 -9.54
N GLY A 180 -2.91 -22.01 -8.41
CA GLY A 180 -3.50 -23.29 -8.00
C GLY A 180 -5.03 -23.24 -7.84
N LEU A 181 -5.56 -22.18 -7.22
CA LEU A 181 -7.00 -21.95 -7.10
C LEU A 181 -7.66 -21.74 -8.48
N VAL A 182 -7.00 -21.00 -9.38
CA VAL A 182 -7.46 -20.82 -10.76
C VAL A 182 -7.46 -22.15 -11.51
N ALA A 183 -6.45 -23.00 -11.34
CA ALA A 183 -6.39 -24.33 -11.93
C ALA A 183 -7.51 -25.24 -11.41
N LEU A 184 -7.82 -25.18 -10.10
CA LEU A 184 -8.99 -25.85 -9.50
C LEU A 184 -10.29 -25.35 -10.14
N GLY A 185 -10.45 -24.04 -10.32
CA GLY A 185 -11.59 -23.47 -11.03
C GLY A 185 -11.69 -23.96 -12.46
N ALA A 186 -10.58 -24.10 -13.18
CA ALA A 186 -10.55 -24.68 -14.53
C ALA A 186 -10.99 -26.15 -14.52
N LEU A 187 -10.56 -26.94 -13.53
CA LEU A 187 -11.00 -28.32 -13.34
C LEU A 187 -12.51 -28.40 -13.13
N LEU A 188 -13.07 -27.56 -12.26
CA LEU A 188 -14.50 -27.49 -11.99
C LEU A 188 -15.31 -27.09 -13.25
N TYR A 189 -14.80 -26.20 -14.11
CA TYR A 189 -15.39 -25.88 -15.41
C TYR A 189 -15.32 -27.09 -16.39
N ALA A 190 -14.30 -27.95 -16.31
CA ALA A 190 -14.12 -29.10 -17.15
C ALA A 190 -15.05 -30.25 -16.73
N LEU A 191 -15.51 -30.32 -15.48
CA LEU A 191 -16.39 -31.39 -14.98
C LEU A 191 -17.69 -31.46 -15.75
N GLY A 192 -18.01 -32.66 -16.24
CA GLY A 192 -19.21 -32.93 -17.04
C GLY A 192 -19.20 -32.35 -18.47
N THR A 193 -18.07 -31.74 -18.92
CA THR A 193 -17.99 -31.11 -20.24
C THR A 193 -16.95 -31.76 -21.18
N SER A 194 -15.78 -32.13 -20.65
CA SER A 194 -14.65 -32.65 -21.46
C SER A 194 -13.74 -33.54 -20.61
N ILE A 195 -13.64 -34.84 -20.93
CA ILE A 195 -12.72 -35.78 -20.28
C ILE A 195 -11.27 -35.31 -20.46
N TRP A 196 -10.92 -34.88 -21.67
CA TRP A 196 -9.59 -34.34 -21.95
C TRP A 196 -9.31 -33.05 -21.11
N GLY A 197 -10.33 -32.18 -21.01
CA GLY A 197 -10.25 -30.98 -20.17
C GLY A 197 -10.03 -31.33 -18.70
N GLN A 198 -10.71 -32.32 -18.15
CA GLN A 198 -10.53 -32.81 -16.79
C GLN A 198 -9.12 -33.35 -16.57
N PHE A 199 -8.59 -34.13 -17.51
CA PHE A 199 -7.23 -34.64 -17.42
C PHE A 199 -6.19 -33.52 -17.42
N VAL A 200 -6.24 -32.59 -18.37
CA VAL A 200 -5.31 -31.49 -18.50
C VAL A 200 -5.34 -30.60 -17.25
N THR A 201 -6.52 -30.24 -16.75
CA THR A 201 -6.65 -29.37 -15.58
C THR A 201 -6.32 -30.09 -14.28
N ALA A 202 -6.53 -31.38 -14.16
CA ALA A 202 -6.06 -32.19 -13.02
C ALA A 202 -4.52 -32.24 -12.98
N VAL A 203 -3.87 -32.41 -14.13
CA VAL A 203 -2.40 -32.36 -14.25
C VAL A 203 -1.89 -30.96 -13.86
N LEU A 204 -2.58 -29.90 -14.25
CA LEU A 204 -2.23 -28.53 -13.84
C LEU A 204 -2.35 -28.36 -12.31
N CYS A 205 -3.44 -28.81 -11.69
CA CYS A 205 -3.59 -28.77 -10.23
C CYS A 205 -2.45 -29.53 -9.53
N ALA A 206 -2.14 -30.74 -10.00
CA ALA A 206 -1.01 -31.50 -9.46
C ALA A 206 0.34 -30.79 -9.66
N GLY A 207 0.52 -30.11 -10.81
CA GLY A 207 1.69 -29.31 -11.12
C GLY A 207 1.86 -28.13 -10.15
N PHE A 208 0.79 -27.43 -9.77
CA PHE A 208 0.83 -26.35 -8.79
C PHE A 208 1.17 -26.85 -7.38
N VAL A 209 0.62 -28.01 -6.97
CA VAL A 209 0.99 -28.63 -5.69
C VAL A 209 2.47 -29.02 -5.71
N ALA A 210 2.93 -29.66 -6.80
CA ALA A 210 4.33 -30.02 -6.94
C ALA A 210 5.26 -28.79 -6.91
N LEU A 211 4.88 -27.70 -7.62
CA LEU A 211 5.65 -26.48 -7.66
C LEU A 211 5.78 -25.85 -6.26
N GLY A 212 4.67 -25.76 -5.50
CA GLY A 212 4.72 -25.23 -4.11
C GLY A 212 5.58 -26.08 -3.18
N VAL A 213 5.56 -27.42 -3.32
CA VAL A 213 6.41 -28.32 -2.54
C VAL A 213 7.88 -28.19 -2.96
N PHE A 214 8.15 -28.12 -4.26
CA PHE A 214 9.54 -28.02 -4.75
C PHE A 214 10.19 -26.68 -4.48
N ASP A 215 9.44 -25.59 -4.56
CA ASP A 215 9.93 -24.24 -4.29
C ASP A 215 10.26 -24.06 -2.80
N GLY A 216 9.47 -24.67 -1.90
CA GLY A 216 9.75 -24.70 -0.47
C GLY A 216 10.89 -25.64 -0.02
N LEU A 217 11.38 -26.53 -0.91
CA LEU A 217 12.48 -27.48 -0.61
C LEU A 217 13.84 -27.09 -1.23
N ARG A 218 13.90 -26.09 -2.08
CA ARG A 218 15.10 -25.61 -2.77
C ARG A 218 15.16 -24.10 -2.79
N ASP A 219 16.33 -23.54 -3.09
CA ASP A 219 16.52 -22.12 -3.37
C ASP A 219 15.51 -21.70 -4.45
N SER A 220 14.53 -20.88 -4.06
CA SER A 220 13.36 -20.57 -4.85
C SER A 220 13.75 -19.88 -6.16
N GLN A 221 13.25 -20.39 -7.30
CA GLN A 221 13.38 -19.75 -8.62
C GLN A 221 12.49 -18.48 -8.70
N PHE A 222 11.66 -18.26 -7.69
CA PHE A 222 10.75 -17.12 -7.55
C PHE A 222 11.18 -16.16 -6.45
N THR A 223 12.48 -16.16 -6.10
CA THR A 223 13.05 -15.19 -5.16
C THR A 223 12.91 -13.77 -5.68
N LEU A 224 12.46 -12.87 -4.81
CA LEU A 224 12.25 -11.47 -5.12
C LEU A 224 13.53 -10.67 -4.87
N TYR A 225 14.24 -10.34 -5.94
CA TYR A 225 15.41 -9.48 -5.90
C TYR A 225 15.01 -8.01 -6.02
N PRO A 226 15.50 -7.13 -5.14
CA PRO A 226 15.31 -5.69 -5.29
C PRO A 226 16.12 -5.17 -6.49
N PRO A 227 15.65 -4.12 -7.18
CA PRO A 227 16.43 -3.45 -8.22
C PRO A 227 17.65 -2.71 -7.63
N ASP A 228 18.69 -2.52 -8.43
CA ASP A 228 19.98 -1.91 -8.03
C ASP A 228 19.84 -0.50 -7.43
N SER A 229 18.73 0.18 -7.71
CA SER A 229 18.41 1.49 -7.11
C SER A 229 17.98 1.41 -5.65
N LYS A 230 17.61 0.24 -5.13
CA LYS A 230 17.17 0.08 -3.74
C LYS A 230 18.35 -0.11 -2.78
N PRO A 231 18.25 0.42 -1.54
CA PRO A 231 19.31 0.35 -0.55
C PRO A 231 19.78 -1.07 -0.26
N LEU A 232 18.87 -2.02 -0.07
CA LEU A 232 19.25 -3.42 0.21
C LEU A 232 20.09 -4.02 -0.93
N ALA A 233 19.76 -3.75 -2.20
CA ALA A 233 20.53 -4.26 -3.32
C ALA A 233 21.98 -3.75 -3.31
N ARG A 234 22.17 -2.46 -3.00
CA ARG A 234 23.51 -1.86 -2.92
C ARG A 234 24.35 -2.43 -1.77
N VAL A 235 23.71 -2.66 -0.62
CA VAL A 235 24.38 -3.31 0.51
C VAL A 235 24.78 -4.72 0.14
N VAL A 236 23.90 -5.49 -0.48
CA VAL A 236 24.18 -6.86 -0.91
C VAL A 236 25.30 -6.88 -1.95
N GLU A 237 25.28 -6.03 -2.96
CA GLU A 237 26.36 -5.92 -3.96
C GLU A 237 27.72 -5.63 -3.30
N TRP A 238 27.75 -4.73 -2.31
CA TRP A 238 28.95 -4.43 -1.56
C TRP A 238 29.42 -5.65 -0.75
N LEU A 239 28.49 -6.33 -0.05
CA LEU A 239 28.75 -7.52 0.76
C LEU A 239 29.26 -8.67 -0.12
N GLU A 240 28.66 -8.95 -1.27
CA GLU A 240 29.13 -9.95 -2.24
C GLU A 240 30.58 -9.68 -2.71
N THR A 241 30.92 -8.41 -2.86
CA THR A 241 32.25 -8.01 -3.33
C THR A 241 33.29 -8.05 -2.21
N ASN A 242 32.94 -7.72 -0.97
CA ASN A 242 33.87 -7.43 0.11
C ASN A 242 33.78 -8.43 1.28
N SER A 243 32.76 -9.27 1.34
CA SER A 243 32.56 -10.24 2.42
C SER A 243 32.45 -11.66 1.86
N PRO A 244 33.58 -12.26 1.46
CA PRO A 244 33.59 -13.59 0.84
C PRO A 244 33.15 -14.70 1.78
N SER A 245 33.03 -14.44 3.08
CA SER A 245 32.82 -15.47 4.09
C SER A 245 31.86 -15.02 5.21
N ARG A 246 31.12 -15.95 5.74
CA ARG A 246 30.23 -15.80 6.89
C ARG A 246 30.72 -16.64 8.03
N VAL A 247 30.74 -16.08 9.25
CA VAL A 247 31.18 -16.77 10.48
C VAL A 247 29.98 -17.09 11.34
N GLU A 248 29.80 -18.34 11.69
CA GLU A 248 28.82 -18.80 12.67
C GLU A 248 29.50 -19.12 14.01
N PHE A 249 29.05 -18.47 15.07
CA PHE A 249 29.48 -18.75 16.43
C PHE A 249 28.47 -19.68 17.10
N LYS A 250 28.92 -20.81 17.61
CA LYS A 250 28.14 -21.64 18.54
C LYS A 250 28.37 -21.08 19.94
N ALA A 251 27.48 -20.21 20.40
CA ALA A 251 27.56 -19.71 21.77
C ALA A 251 27.22 -20.81 22.79
N SER A 252 28.03 -20.94 23.83
CA SER A 252 27.74 -21.80 24.98
C SER A 252 26.75 -21.15 25.97
N ALA A 253 26.17 -19.98 25.64
CA ALA A 253 25.24 -19.24 26.47
C ALA A 253 23.79 -19.35 25.95
N PRO A 254 22.77 -19.14 26.81
CA PRO A 254 21.37 -19.19 26.40
C PRO A 254 21.04 -18.03 25.43
N GLY A 255 20.93 -18.36 24.15
CA GLY A 255 20.63 -17.39 23.08
C GLY A 255 20.89 -17.89 21.66
N GLY A 256 21.56 -19.05 21.49
CA GLY A 256 21.76 -19.67 20.18
C GLY A 256 23.02 -19.23 19.43
N ALA A 257 23.19 -19.73 18.20
CA ALA A 257 24.32 -19.43 17.34
C ALA A 257 24.29 -17.95 16.88
N ARG A 258 25.41 -17.26 17.04
CA ARG A 258 25.62 -15.91 16.52
C ARG A 258 26.34 -16.00 15.18
N THR A 259 25.88 -15.27 14.18
CA THR A 259 26.47 -15.24 12.85
C THR A 259 27.03 -13.85 12.55
N GLU A 260 28.18 -13.79 11.86
CA GLU A 260 28.83 -12.55 11.51
C GLU A 260 29.50 -12.62 10.13
N LEU A 261 29.33 -11.61 9.31
CA LEU A 261 29.98 -11.49 8.00
C LEU A 261 31.40 -10.94 8.17
N ILE A 262 32.34 -11.51 7.41
CA ILE A 262 33.73 -11.08 7.43
C ILE A 262 34.03 -10.24 6.20
N HIS A 263 34.78 -9.14 6.42
CA HIS A 263 35.25 -8.23 5.40
C HIS A 263 36.74 -8.47 5.08
N GLY A 264 37.07 -8.64 3.80
CA GLY A 264 38.43 -8.75 3.33
C GLY A 264 39.10 -10.11 3.55
N GLU A 265 40.43 -10.15 3.57
CA GLU A 265 41.22 -11.37 3.70
C GLU A 265 41.37 -11.80 5.17
N ILE A 266 41.34 -13.10 5.38
CA ILE A 266 41.65 -13.72 6.67
C ILE A 266 43.16 -13.80 6.76
N THR A 267 43.76 -13.23 7.81
CA THR A 267 45.23 -13.21 8.03
C THR A 267 45.60 -14.06 9.24
N GLU A 268 46.64 -14.85 9.15
CA GLU A 268 47.16 -15.62 10.30
C GLU A 268 47.79 -14.66 11.32
N THR A 269 47.43 -14.85 12.59
CA THR A 269 48.01 -14.08 13.70
C THR A 269 49.39 -14.63 14.14
N ASP A 270 50.04 -13.96 15.07
CA ASP A 270 51.29 -14.43 15.66
C ASP A 270 51.12 -15.77 16.40
N THR A 271 49.93 -16.26 16.67
CA THR A 271 49.62 -17.56 17.25
C THR A 271 49.34 -18.55 16.14
N PRO A 272 50.18 -19.60 15.98
CA PRO A 272 50.01 -20.60 14.92
C PRO A 272 48.60 -21.22 14.92
N GLY A 273 47.96 -21.22 13.74
CA GLY A 273 46.63 -21.79 13.55
C GLY A 273 45.49 -20.87 14.05
N VAL A 274 45.78 -19.64 14.46
CA VAL A 274 44.77 -18.62 14.78
C VAL A 274 44.78 -17.56 13.68
N PHE A 275 43.64 -17.27 13.14
CA PHE A 275 43.46 -16.32 12.05
C PHE A 275 42.64 -15.12 12.54
N SER A 276 42.93 -13.96 12.04
CA SER A 276 42.25 -12.73 12.32
C SER A 276 41.50 -12.27 11.07
N ALA A 277 40.24 -11.86 11.23
CA ALA A 277 39.41 -11.29 10.18
C ALA A 277 38.67 -10.06 10.69
N ARG A 278 38.37 -9.11 9.80
CA ARG A 278 37.62 -7.94 10.16
C ARG A 278 36.11 -8.20 9.99
N SER A 279 35.31 -7.92 11.01
CA SER A 279 33.85 -8.00 10.88
C SER A 279 33.30 -6.88 10.00
N VAL A 280 32.27 -7.18 9.22
CA VAL A 280 31.51 -6.18 8.45
C VAL A 280 30.89 -5.11 9.35
N LYS A 281 30.46 -5.48 10.55
CA LYS A 281 29.91 -4.57 11.58
C LYS A 281 30.97 -3.72 12.27
N GLY A 282 32.24 -3.97 12.02
CA GLY A 282 33.41 -3.37 12.69
C GLY A 282 34.04 -4.27 13.74
N GLY A 283 35.31 -4.00 14.09
CA GLY A 283 36.12 -4.82 15.01
C GLY A 283 36.79 -5.99 14.32
N THR A 284 37.53 -6.76 15.11
CA THR A 284 38.32 -7.91 14.66
C THR A 284 37.79 -9.19 15.31
N VAL A 285 37.69 -10.25 14.55
CA VAL A 285 37.26 -11.58 14.97
C VAL A 285 38.46 -12.54 14.84
N GLU A 286 38.72 -13.33 15.86
CA GLU A 286 39.80 -14.32 15.83
C GLU A 286 39.26 -15.72 15.53
N ALA A 287 39.97 -16.47 14.68
CA ALA A 287 39.57 -17.77 14.16
C ALA A 287 40.62 -18.88 14.42
N ARG A 288 40.19 -20.12 14.57
CA ARG A 288 41.04 -21.31 14.60
C ARG A 288 40.70 -22.27 13.46
N LEU A 289 41.71 -22.91 12.88
CA LEU A 289 41.51 -23.98 11.88
C LEU A 289 40.83 -25.19 12.53
N LEU A 290 39.83 -25.72 11.86
CA LEU A 290 39.14 -26.95 12.21
C LEU A 290 39.86 -28.16 11.62
N PRO A 291 39.65 -29.40 12.18
CA PRO A 291 40.22 -30.63 11.64
C PRO A 291 39.85 -30.87 10.17
N PRO A 292 40.66 -31.64 9.43
CA PRO A 292 40.49 -31.84 7.98
C PRO A 292 39.18 -32.46 7.51
N GLU A 293 38.39 -33.03 8.41
CA GLU A 293 37.06 -33.59 8.11
C GLU A 293 35.98 -32.49 7.88
N GLU A 294 36.32 -31.26 8.26
CA GLU A 294 35.48 -30.04 8.06
C GLU A 294 36.25 -28.98 7.25
N ALA A 295 37.01 -29.38 6.24
CA ALA A 295 38.06 -28.61 5.57
C ALA A 295 37.59 -27.28 4.91
N ASP A 296 36.29 -27.08 4.73
CA ASP A 296 35.72 -25.83 4.18
C ASP A 296 35.32 -24.82 5.27
N LEU A 297 35.66 -25.12 6.54
CA LEU A 297 35.20 -24.32 7.69
C LEU A 297 36.42 -23.87 8.51
N VAL A 298 36.37 -22.62 8.98
CA VAL A 298 37.36 -22.06 9.94
C VAL A 298 36.63 -21.76 11.25
N SER A 299 37.16 -22.20 12.38
CA SER A 299 36.59 -21.94 13.69
C SER A 299 37.03 -20.59 14.26
N PHE A 300 36.11 -19.82 14.78
CA PHE A 300 36.34 -18.54 15.42
C PHE A 300 35.96 -18.58 16.88
N GLY A 301 36.83 -18.11 17.78
CA GLY A 301 36.58 -18.08 19.23
C GLY A 301 36.14 -19.42 19.80
N GLU A 302 35.19 -19.46 20.73
CA GLU A 302 34.68 -20.68 21.37
C GLU A 302 33.77 -21.52 20.45
N GLY A 303 34.25 -21.91 19.27
CA GLY A 303 33.58 -22.88 18.42
C GLY A 303 32.83 -22.30 17.20
N GLY A 304 33.22 -21.10 16.71
CA GLY A 304 32.73 -20.57 15.44
C GLY A 304 33.37 -21.22 14.20
N TYR A 305 32.72 -21.15 13.07
CA TYR A 305 33.25 -21.61 11.78
C TYR A 305 32.87 -20.66 10.66
N VAL A 306 33.66 -20.66 9.59
CA VAL A 306 33.42 -19.81 8.41
C VAL A 306 32.73 -20.62 7.33
N LYS A 307 31.66 -20.06 6.77
CA LYS A 307 30.97 -20.61 5.61
C LYS A 307 31.02 -19.62 4.45
N GLY A 308 31.26 -20.11 3.24
CA GLY A 308 31.18 -19.28 2.04
C GLY A 308 29.76 -18.72 1.84
N VAL A 309 29.66 -17.48 1.37
CA VAL A 309 28.40 -16.81 1.07
C VAL A 309 28.19 -16.79 -0.45
N HIS A 310 26.99 -17.14 -0.90
CA HIS A 310 26.70 -17.39 -2.31
C HIS A 310 25.41 -16.76 -2.84
N GLY A 311 24.76 -15.87 -2.10
CA GLY A 311 23.55 -15.19 -2.57
C GLY A 311 22.95 -14.22 -1.57
N ILE A 312 21.92 -13.47 -1.99
CA ILE A 312 21.26 -12.48 -1.14
C ILE A 312 20.75 -13.09 0.18
N ASP A 313 20.33 -14.34 0.14
CA ASP A 313 19.78 -15.03 1.31
C ASP A 313 20.86 -15.36 2.35
N ASP A 314 22.12 -15.45 1.92
CA ASP A 314 23.26 -15.64 2.83
C ASP A 314 23.68 -14.37 3.57
N PHE A 315 23.23 -13.17 3.08
CA PHE A 315 23.52 -11.88 3.71
C PHE A 315 22.37 -11.37 4.58
N VAL A 316 21.22 -12.03 4.57
CA VAL A 316 20.04 -11.66 5.34
C VAL A 316 19.84 -12.64 6.46
N ASP A 317 20.00 -12.18 7.72
CA ASP A 317 19.90 -13.00 8.92
C ASP A 317 18.46 -13.35 9.30
N PHE A 318 17.52 -12.44 8.95
CA PHE A 318 16.11 -12.60 9.21
C PHE A 318 15.32 -12.05 8.04
N ARG A 319 14.34 -12.81 7.59
CA ARG A 319 13.37 -12.36 6.58
C ARG A 319 11.98 -12.82 6.96
N GLU A 320 11.06 -11.90 7.03
CA GLU A 320 9.66 -12.22 7.28
C GLU A 320 8.74 -11.48 6.33
N TRP A 321 7.78 -12.21 5.77
CA TRP A 321 6.71 -11.68 4.99
C TRP A 321 5.43 -11.61 5.81
N THR A 322 4.76 -10.46 5.77
CA THR A 322 3.44 -10.27 6.34
C THR A 322 2.54 -9.55 5.34
N SER A 323 1.26 -9.47 5.65
CA SER A 323 0.34 -8.64 4.87
C SER A 323 0.75 -7.16 4.86
N LEU A 324 1.47 -6.70 5.88
CA LEU A 324 1.97 -5.32 5.97
C LEU A 324 3.17 -5.08 5.05
N SER A 325 4.21 -5.92 5.16
CA SER A 325 5.48 -5.73 4.41
C SER A 325 6.36 -6.97 4.44
N ARG A 326 7.43 -6.92 3.65
CA ARG A 326 8.62 -7.76 3.83
C ARG A 326 9.61 -7.01 4.71
N VAL A 327 10.14 -7.67 5.75
CA VAL A 327 11.21 -7.16 6.61
C VAL A 327 12.44 -8.03 6.43
N ASP A 328 13.59 -7.40 6.16
CA ASP A 328 14.90 -8.04 6.11
C ASP A 328 15.80 -7.41 7.18
N VAL A 329 16.49 -8.25 7.96
CA VAL A 329 17.55 -7.85 8.93
C VAL A 329 18.87 -8.41 8.43
N PHE A 330 19.91 -7.60 8.42
CA PHE A 330 21.21 -7.95 7.85
C PHE A 330 22.34 -7.17 8.52
N ASP A 331 23.56 -7.69 8.39
CA ASP A 331 24.75 -7.02 8.85
C ASP A 331 24.99 -5.69 8.12
N TRP A 332 25.08 -4.59 8.87
CA TRP A 332 25.34 -3.27 8.30
C TRP A 332 26.83 -3.07 8.08
N PRO A 333 27.29 -2.83 6.83
CA PRO A 333 28.70 -2.63 6.55
C PRO A 333 29.24 -1.34 7.19
N GLU A 334 30.38 -1.43 7.88
CA GLU A 334 31.05 -0.29 8.50
C GLU A 334 31.36 0.83 7.50
N VAL A 335 31.63 0.49 6.22
CA VAL A 335 31.93 1.48 5.17
C VAL A 335 30.78 2.46 4.91
N TYR A 336 29.55 2.06 5.17
CA TYR A 336 28.38 2.96 5.06
C TYR A 336 28.23 3.89 6.28
N GLY A 337 29.01 3.67 7.32
CA GLY A 337 29.15 4.56 8.47
C GLY A 337 27.82 4.89 9.13
N ALA A 338 27.61 6.17 9.34
CA ALA A 338 26.47 6.73 10.06
C ALA A 338 25.17 6.77 9.25
N TRP A 339 25.04 6.06 8.14
CA TRP A 339 23.80 6.05 7.38
C TRP A 339 22.67 5.45 8.23
N GLY A 340 21.52 6.13 8.32
CA GLY A 340 20.46 5.80 9.29
C GLY A 340 20.52 6.62 10.59
N LEU A 341 21.59 7.35 10.83
CA LEU A 341 21.69 8.35 11.89
C LEU A 341 21.25 9.72 11.37
N TRP A 342 19.96 9.94 11.36
CA TRP A 342 19.33 11.06 10.66
C TRP A 342 19.71 12.41 11.23
N GLY A 343 20.42 13.19 10.41
CA GLY A 343 20.93 14.51 10.78
C GLY A 343 22.11 14.50 11.72
N LEU A 344 22.85 13.39 11.85
CA LEU A 344 24.06 13.35 12.66
C LEU A 344 24.92 14.57 12.37
N SER A 345 25.30 15.27 13.42
CA SER A 345 26.14 16.47 13.35
C SER A 345 27.45 16.19 12.62
N SER A 346 27.83 17.07 11.69
CA SER A 346 29.14 17.03 11.03
C SER A 346 30.29 17.34 12.00
N ASN A 347 30.00 17.88 13.19
CA ASN A 347 30.98 18.17 14.24
C ASN A 347 31.31 16.91 15.07
N TYR A 348 30.56 15.79 14.90
CA TYR A 348 30.87 14.55 15.58
C TYR A 348 32.15 13.91 15.03
N SER A 349 33.10 13.66 15.90
CA SER A 349 34.38 13.01 15.57
C SER A 349 34.67 11.77 16.46
N GLY A 350 33.67 11.31 17.23
CA GLY A 350 33.82 10.16 18.10
C GLY A 350 33.70 8.82 17.35
N PRO A 351 33.81 7.69 18.05
CA PRO A 351 33.71 6.36 17.46
C PRO A 351 32.28 6.10 16.97
N GLN A 352 32.18 5.40 15.85
CA GLN A 352 30.88 4.93 15.36
C GLN A 352 30.63 3.51 15.91
N PRO A 353 29.54 3.30 16.67
CA PRO A 353 29.16 1.97 17.13
C PRO A 353 28.84 1.06 15.93
N ARG A 354 29.01 -0.23 16.10
CA ARG A 354 28.57 -1.26 15.15
C ARG A 354 27.04 -1.17 14.97
N GLN A 355 26.55 -1.57 13.82
CA GLN A 355 25.13 -1.47 13.48
C GLN A 355 24.62 -2.76 12.83
N VAL A 356 23.34 -3.02 12.97
CA VAL A 356 22.56 -4.00 12.22
C VAL A 356 21.51 -3.25 11.42
N GLY A 357 21.41 -3.55 10.14
CA GLY A 357 20.44 -2.91 9.26
C GLY A 357 19.11 -3.64 9.23
N ILE A 358 18.03 -2.89 9.16
CA ILE A 358 16.68 -3.41 8.94
C ILE A 358 16.09 -2.68 7.75
N THR A 359 15.55 -3.43 6.78
CA THR A 359 14.77 -2.84 5.68
C THR A 359 13.34 -3.32 5.68
N ILE A 360 12.44 -2.43 5.28
CA ILE A 360 11.03 -2.69 5.03
C ILE A 360 10.79 -2.55 3.54
N ASP A 361 10.27 -3.62 2.89
CA ASP A 361 10.12 -3.72 1.43
C ASP A 361 11.41 -3.36 0.66
N THR A 362 12.56 -3.70 1.26
CA THR A 362 13.91 -3.45 0.71
C THR A 362 14.29 -1.97 0.50
N TRP A 363 13.43 -1.05 0.94
CA TRP A 363 13.59 0.40 0.73
C TRP A 363 13.72 1.21 2.03
N ALA A 364 12.68 1.23 2.86
CA ALA A 364 12.72 1.99 4.11
C ALA A 364 13.69 1.33 5.07
N MET A 365 14.60 2.11 5.64
CA MET A 365 15.69 1.60 6.47
C MET A 365 15.66 2.19 7.86
N THR A 366 15.99 1.34 8.83
CA THR A 366 16.34 1.73 10.19
C THR A 366 17.50 0.86 10.66
N ASN A 367 18.28 1.36 11.60
CA ASN A 367 19.44 0.64 12.11
C ASN A 367 19.31 0.39 13.60
N VAL A 368 19.75 -0.78 14.03
CA VAL A 368 19.97 -1.11 15.43
C VAL A 368 21.42 -0.79 15.77
N MET A 369 21.65 -0.04 16.82
CA MET A 369 23.00 0.35 17.27
C MET A 369 23.49 -0.56 18.38
N GLU A 370 24.78 -0.92 18.34
CA GLU A 370 25.43 -1.68 19.40
C GLU A 370 25.47 -0.88 20.70
N TRP A 371 25.04 -1.51 21.79
CA TRP A 371 25.18 -1.01 23.14
C TRP A 371 25.48 -2.16 24.11
N ASP A 372 26.74 -2.25 24.55
CA ASP A 372 27.16 -3.22 25.56
C ASP A 372 26.89 -2.67 26.98
N ARG A 373 26.01 -3.37 27.73
CA ARG A 373 25.61 -3.03 29.10
C ARG A 373 26.38 -3.79 30.16
N THR A 374 27.28 -4.71 29.78
CA THR A 374 27.89 -5.68 30.71
C THR A 374 28.62 -5.00 31.89
N ASP A 375 29.18 -3.82 31.70
CA ASP A 375 29.88 -3.03 32.73
C ASP A 375 29.08 -1.81 33.22
N GLY A 376 27.75 -1.77 33.00
CA GLY A 376 26.92 -0.59 33.33
C GLY A 376 27.21 0.63 32.44
N ALA A 377 27.71 0.40 31.22
CA ALA A 377 28.03 1.49 30.30
C ALA A 377 26.76 2.24 29.86
N ALA A 378 26.88 3.57 29.84
CA ALA A 378 25.83 4.43 29.29
C ALA A 378 25.61 4.13 27.78
N PRO A 379 24.42 4.43 27.24
CA PRO A 379 24.19 4.37 25.79
C PRO A 379 25.23 5.16 25.01
N PRO A 380 25.56 4.78 23.75
CA PRO A 380 26.60 5.43 22.95
C PRO A 380 26.47 6.94 22.85
N GLU A 381 27.57 7.68 22.98
CA GLU A 381 27.58 9.14 22.94
C GLU A 381 27.05 9.74 21.63
N ILE A 382 27.20 9.02 20.54
CA ILE A 382 26.79 9.48 19.20
C ILE A 382 25.33 9.95 19.15
N VAL A 383 24.42 9.37 19.96
CA VAL A 383 23.00 9.77 19.99
C VAL A 383 22.79 11.18 20.54
N GLU A 384 23.73 11.74 21.32
CA GLU A 384 23.69 13.14 21.76
C GLU A 384 23.95 14.12 20.62
N TRP A 385 24.53 13.65 19.52
CA TRP A 385 24.91 14.44 18.34
C TRP A 385 23.85 14.38 17.25
N LEU A 386 22.72 13.70 17.50
CA LEU A 386 21.55 13.71 16.64
C LEU A 386 20.70 14.94 16.96
N PRO A 387 20.13 15.64 15.97
CA PRO A 387 19.27 16.80 16.23
C PRO A 387 17.99 16.43 16.98
N ALA A 388 17.51 15.19 16.87
CA ALA A 388 16.40 14.65 17.66
C ALA A 388 16.69 14.66 19.18
N SER A 389 17.96 14.69 19.59
CA SER A 389 18.36 14.76 21.01
C SER A 389 18.09 16.14 21.67
N LEU A 390 17.85 17.19 20.88
CA LEU A 390 17.71 18.56 21.40
C LEU A 390 16.56 18.70 22.40
N VAL A 391 15.45 18.03 22.18
CA VAL A 391 14.26 18.11 23.05
C VAL A 391 14.54 17.54 24.45
N HIS A 392 15.38 16.50 24.55
CA HIS A 392 15.72 15.87 25.84
C HIS A 392 16.57 16.76 26.74
N ARG A 393 17.13 17.86 26.23
CA ARG A 393 17.89 18.84 27.01
C ARG A 393 16.98 19.87 27.71
N LEU A 394 15.69 19.89 27.35
CA LEU A 394 14.70 20.82 27.85
C LEU A 394 14.03 20.34 29.15
N VAL A 395 14.09 19.06 29.40
CA VAL A 395 13.39 18.40 30.51
C VAL A 395 14.33 17.42 31.19
N SER A 396 14.33 17.38 32.52
CA SER A 396 15.05 16.40 33.31
C SER A 396 14.07 15.37 33.88
N ASP A 397 14.55 14.14 34.13
CA ASP A 397 13.74 13.08 34.76
C ASP A 397 12.36 12.87 34.08
N HIS A 398 12.36 12.73 32.78
CA HIS A 398 11.18 12.82 31.92
C HIS A 398 10.65 11.47 31.44
N ASP A 399 9.37 11.46 31.11
CA ASP A 399 8.68 10.33 30.47
C ASP A 399 8.53 10.60 28.97
N VAL A 400 8.84 9.59 28.13
CA VAL A 400 8.90 9.74 26.66
C VAL A 400 8.03 8.72 25.97
N LEU A 401 7.24 9.18 25.01
CA LEU A 401 6.60 8.35 23.98
C LEU A 401 7.36 8.49 22.68
N CYS A 402 7.87 7.39 22.13
CA CYS A 402 8.51 7.31 20.83
C CYS A 402 7.59 6.61 19.84
N ILE A 403 7.01 7.34 18.89
CA ILE A 403 6.19 6.77 17.80
C ILE A 403 7.11 6.43 16.64
N GLY A 404 7.05 5.17 16.18
CA GLY A 404 7.96 4.59 15.17
C GLY A 404 9.29 4.16 15.79
N ALA A 405 9.24 3.23 16.73
CA ALA A 405 10.42 2.78 17.48
C ALA A 405 11.52 2.19 16.55
N GLY A 406 11.14 1.55 15.43
CA GLY A 406 12.06 1.09 14.39
C GLY A 406 13.19 0.20 14.93
N GLY A 407 14.46 0.63 14.75
CA GLY A 407 15.65 -0.03 15.32
C GLY A 407 16.00 0.41 16.74
N GLY A 408 15.18 1.27 17.37
CA GLY A 408 15.36 1.68 18.76
C GLY A 408 16.19 2.96 18.98
N MET A 409 16.48 3.72 17.93
CA MET A 409 17.36 4.91 18.02
C MET A 409 16.80 5.98 18.97
N ASP A 410 15.51 6.29 18.88
CA ASP A 410 14.86 7.27 19.76
C ASP A 410 14.77 6.76 21.20
N LEU A 411 14.53 5.46 21.40
CA LEU A 411 14.54 4.84 22.73
C LEU A 411 15.94 4.93 23.35
N LEU A 412 16.97 4.66 22.56
CA LEU A 412 18.36 4.75 22.98
C LEU A 412 18.76 6.19 23.33
N THR A 413 18.28 7.16 22.55
CA THR A 413 18.47 8.59 22.81
C THR A 413 17.79 9.01 24.11
N ALA A 414 16.53 8.65 24.31
CA ALA A 414 15.79 8.95 25.55
C ALA A 414 16.48 8.32 26.76
N LYS A 415 16.97 7.07 26.67
CA LYS A 415 17.72 6.41 27.73
C LYS A 415 19.04 7.12 28.03
N ARG A 416 19.76 7.58 27.00
CA ARG A 416 21.00 8.34 27.19
C ARG A 416 20.80 9.62 28.00
N PHE A 417 19.66 10.30 27.81
CA PHE A 417 19.29 11.53 28.52
C PHE A 417 18.56 11.27 29.85
N GLY A 418 18.52 10.04 30.34
CA GLY A 418 18.01 9.70 31.67
C GLY A 418 16.48 9.70 31.79
N ALA A 419 15.76 9.43 30.69
CA ALA A 419 14.31 9.25 30.74
C ALA A 419 13.94 8.11 31.70
N LYS A 420 12.88 8.35 32.52
CA LYS A 420 12.42 7.38 33.54
C LYS A 420 11.48 6.34 32.98
N LYS A 421 10.55 6.77 32.13
CA LYS A 421 9.63 5.91 31.39
C LYS A 421 9.78 6.16 29.90
N ILE A 422 10.05 5.13 29.15
CA ILE A 422 10.16 5.18 27.69
C ILE A 422 9.14 4.20 27.12
N VAL A 423 8.22 4.70 26.30
CA VAL A 423 7.25 3.89 25.59
C VAL A 423 7.54 3.99 24.09
N GLY A 424 7.88 2.87 23.48
CA GLY A 424 8.05 2.74 22.04
C GLY A 424 6.81 2.14 21.40
N VAL A 425 6.33 2.72 20.30
CA VAL A 425 5.23 2.19 19.51
C VAL A 425 5.72 1.95 18.09
N GLU A 426 5.63 0.72 17.62
CA GLU A 426 6.05 0.31 16.26
C GLU A 426 4.89 -0.38 15.55
N ILE A 427 4.57 0.08 14.34
CA ILE A 427 3.44 -0.48 13.56
C ILE A 427 3.75 -1.87 13.01
N ASN A 428 5.02 -2.17 12.76
CA ASN A 428 5.43 -3.38 12.06
C ASN A 428 5.86 -4.47 13.03
N PRO A 429 5.06 -5.54 13.22
CA PRO A 429 5.40 -6.62 14.13
C PRO A 429 6.70 -7.34 13.75
N SER A 430 7.01 -7.43 12.44
CA SER A 430 8.21 -8.11 11.95
C SER A 430 9.48 -7.30 12.23
N VAL A 431 9.40 -5.97 12.33
CA VAL A 431 10.53 -5.15 12.79
C VAL A 431 10.83 -5.46 14.25
N VAL A 432 9.82 -5.42 15.13
CA VAL A 432 9.98 -5.75 16.55
C VAL A 432 10.51 -7.17 16.75
N LYS A 433 9.98 -8.14 15.98
CA LYS A 433 10.43 -9.52 16.01
C LYS A 433 11.89 -9.66 15.53
N GLY A 434 12.23 -9.02 14.40
CA GLY A 434 13.59 -9.04 13.86
C GLY A 434 14.62 -8.46 14.82
N VAL A 435 14.28 -7.33 15.47
CA VAL A 435 15.14 -6.75 16.54
C VAL A 435 15.31 -7.73 17.70
N ARG A 436 14.22 -8.34 18.17
CA ARG A 436 14.27 -9.29 19.32
C ARG A 436 15.02 -10.58 18.98
N GLU A 437 14.90 -11.08 17.77
CA GLU A 437 15.54 -12.35 17.38
C GLU A 437 17.01 -12.19 16.95
N GLN A 438 17.37 -11.05 16.31
CA GLN A 438 18.68 -10.88 15.68
C GLN A 438 19.58 -9.86 16.40
N ALA A 439 19.00 -8.91 17.14
CA ALA A 439 19.77 -7.79 17.68
C ALA A 439 19.46 -7.46 19.14
N LEU A 440 18.78 -8.34 19.88
CA LEU A 440 18.34 -8.04 21.25
C LEU A 440 19.52 -7.77 22.18
N ASP A 441 20.46 -8.70 22.27
CA ASP A 441 21.65 -8.54 23.12
C ASP A 441 22.62 -7.51 22.56
N PHE A 442 22.67 -7.38 21.22
CA PHE A 442 23.48 -6.38 20.52
C PHE A 442 23.14 -4.93 20.91
N GLN A 443 21.86 -4.62 21.14
CA GLN A 443 21.39 -3.30 21.57
C GLN A 443 21.17 -3.18 23.08
N GLY A 444 21.80 -4.03 23.90
CA GLY A 444 21.65 -3.99 25.35
C GLY A 444 20.25 -4.35 25.86
N ARG A 445 19.52 -5.22 25.15
CA ARG A 445 18.16 -5.69 25.44
C ARG A 445 17.10 -4.57 25.54
N LEU A 446 17.26 -3.52 24.79
CA LEU A 446 16.36 -2.35 24.81
C LEU A 446 14.88 -2.72 24.52
N TYR A 447 14.64 -3.74 23.67
CA TYR A 447 13.30 -4.24 23.30
C TYR A 447 12.73 -5.32 24.25
N ASP A 448 13.51 -5.72 25.22
CA ASP A 448 13.13 -6.68 26.28
C ASP A 448 13.79 -6.22 27.60
N TRP A 449 13.45 -4.98 27.99
CA TRP A 449 14.03 -4.32 29.13
C TRP A 449 13.57 -4.99 30.43
N ASP A 450 14.52 -5.28 31.32
CA ASP A 450 14.23 -5.77 32.65
C ASP A 450 13.81 -4.56 33.53
N ASN A 451 12.52 -4.48 33.81
CA ASN A 451 11.94 -3.38 34.59
C ASN A 451 12.10 -3.56 36.10
N ASP A 452 12.94 -4.49 36.57
CA ASP A 452 13.11 -4.81 38.00
C ASP A 452 14.11 -3.90 38.74
N GLY A 453 14.72 -2.90 38.06
CA GLY A 453 15.75 -2.01 38.60
C GLY A 453 15.33 -0.54 38.72
N ASP A 454 16.20 0.26 39.35
CA ASP A 454 16.07 1.73 39.48
C ASP A 454 16.34 2.47 38.15
N ASP A 455 16.68 1.76 37.06
CA ASP A 455 17.10 2.31 35.76
C ASP A 455 15.97 2.81 34.87
N GLY A 456 14.76 2.95 35.40
CA GLY A 456 13.57 3.32 34.65
C GLY A 456 12.93 2.16 33.87
N THR A 457 11.82 2.42 33.21
CA THR A 457 11.04 1.43 32.46
C THR A 457 11.08 1.69 30.96
N ILE A 458 11.21 0.62 30.16
CA ILE A 458 11.10 0.68 28.70
C ILE A 458 10.08 -0.36 28.26
N GLU A 459 9.06 0.07 27.51
CA GLU A 459 8.02 -0.77 26.98
C GLU A 459 7.92 -0.58 25.46
N VAL A 460 7.86 -1.68 24.68
CA VAL A 460 7.68 -1.59 23.22
C VAL A 460 6.41 -2.30 22.81
N HIS A 461 5.48 -1.54 22.21
CA HIS A 461 4.17 -1.98 21.77
C HIS A 461 4.09 -2.08 20.24
N VAL A 462 3.44 -3.14 19.75
CA VAL A 462 3.14 -3.29 18.32
C VAL A 462 1.76 -2.69 18.06
N ALA A 463 1.74 -1.49 17.50
CA ALA A 463 0.50 -0.77 17.16
C ALA A 463 0.78 0.36 16.15
N GLU A 464 -0.27 0.87 15.52
CA GLU A 464 -0.20 2.16 14.81
C GLU A 464 -0.14 3.28 15.84
N GLY A 465 0.81 4.21 15.66
CA GLY A 465 1.20 5.16 16.70
C GLY A 465 0.09 6.10 17.14
N ARG A 466 -0.64 6.70 16.22
CA ARG A 466 -1.75 7.60 16.54
C ARG A 466 -2.93 6.86 17.15
N HIS A 467 -3.31 5.73 16.55
CA HIS A 467 -4.38 4.90 17.08
C HIS A 467 -4.09 4.40 18.50
N TRP A 468 -2.83 4.04 18.78
CA TRP A 468 -2.40 3.66 20.11
C TRP A 468 -2.55 4.82 21.10
N LEU A 469 -2.08 6.01 20.70
CA LEU A 469 -2.13 7.21 21.53
C LEU A 469 -3.56 7.67 21.83
N GLU A 470 -4.46 7.67 20.87
CA GLU A 470 -5.87 8.02 21.05
C GLU A 470 -6.61 7.09 22.05
N ARG A 471 -6.05 5.91 22.32
CA ARG A 471 -6.58 4.93 23.29
C ARG A 471 -5.82 4.95 24.61
N ASP A 472 -4.63 5.54 24.67
CA ASP A 472 -3.89 5.74 25.90
C ASP A 472 -4.42 6.98 26.65
N THR A 473 -4.37 6.90 27.96
CA THR A 473 -4.72 8.03 28.84
C THR A 473 -3.51 8.64 29.52
N THR A 474 -2.33 8.07 29.26
CA THR A 474 -1.06 8.53 29.81
C THR A 474 -0.64 9.83 29.15
N LYS A 475 -0.06 10.72 29.95
CA LYS A 475 0.60 11.91 29.44
C LYS A 475 2.11 11.77 29.59
N TYR A 476 2.85 12.34 28.64
CA TYR A 476 4.30 12.25 28.53
C TYR A 476 4.90 13.65 28.59
N ASP A 477 6.15 13.74 29.02
CA ASP A 477 6.88 15.01 28.95
C ASP A 477 7.39 15.26 27.54
N ILE A 478 7.64 14.19 26.77
CA ILE A 478 8.04 14.27 25.37
C ILE A 478 7.22 13.26 24.54
N VAL A 479 6.59 13.75 23.47
CA VAL A 479 6.07 12.90 22.38
C VAL A 479 6.99 13.10 21.18
N GLN A 480 7.70 12.03 20.79
CA GLN A 480 8.75 12.08 19.77
C GLN A 480 8.42 11.20 18.58
N LEU A 481 8.62 11.74 17.37
CA LEU A 481 8.48 11.04 16.10
C LEU A 481 9.69 11.34 15.23
N SER A 482 10.53 10.34 14.94
CA SER A 482 11.71 10.53 14.09
C SER A 482 11.60 9.65 12.84
N GLY A 483 11.32 10.31 11.69
CA GLY A 483 11.29 9.65 10.38
C GLY A 483 10.33 8.46 10.26
N VAL A 484 9.17 8.56 10.89
CA VAL A 484 8.15 7.49 10.98
C VAL A 484 7.49 7.12 9.64
N ASP A 485 7.97 7.66 8.54
CA ASP A 485 7.42 7.40 7.21
C ASP A 485 7.96 6.11 6.64
N THR A 486 7.30 5.03 6.94
CA THR A 486 7.58 3.79 6.25
C THR A 486 6.89 3.80 4.89
N ALA A 487 7.69 3.67 3.84
CA ALA A 487 7.19 3.46 2.48
C ALA A 487 6.24 2.24 2.37
N SER A 488 6.27 1.35 3.36
CA SER A 488 5.44 0.14 3.42
C SER A 488 3.99 0.39 3.81
N THR A 489 3.69 1.44 4.57
CA THR A 489 2.31 1.78 4.92
C THR A 489 1.55 2.43 3.77
N THR A 490 2.26 2.82 2.72
CA THR A 490 1.75 3.56 1.57
C THR A 490 1.55 2.65 0.37
N GLN A 491 0.66 1.69 0.50
CA GLN A 491 0.41 0.67 -0.54
C GLN A 491 -0.13 1.21 -1.87
N ALA A 492 -0.30 2.50 -1.99
CA ALA A 492 -1.13 3.02 -3.04
C ALA A 492 -0.59 4.29 -3.71
N GLY A 493 0.61 4.31 -4.23
CA GLY A 493 1.00 5.40 -5.10
C GLY A 493 2.36 6.03 -4.81
N ALA A 494 2.75 7.05 -5.59
CA ALA A 494 3.95 7.84 -5.33
C ALA A 494 3.95 8.35 -3.88
N PHE A 495 5.10 8.41 -3.23
CA PHE A 495 5.25 8.82 -1.82
C PHE A 495 4.45 10.08 -1.44
N SER A 496 4.29 11.00 -2.38
CA SER A 496 3.47 12.19 -2.25
C SER A 496 1.95 11.95 -2.39
N LEU A 497 1.55 10.80 -2.93
CA LEU A 497 0.15 10.40 -3.10
C LEU A 497 -0.32 9.48 -1.98
N SER A 498 0.55 9.18 -1.02
CA SER A 498 0.19 8.34 0.11
C SER A 498 -0.48 9.15 1.20
N GLU A 499 -1.54 8.61 1.73
CA GLU A 499 -2.19 9.11 2.91
C GLU A 499 -1.28 8.92 4.12
N ASN A 500 -1.10 9.99 4.90
CA ASN A 500 -0.31 9.93 6.12
C ASN A 500 -1.05 10.63 7.26
N PHE A 501 -1.72 9.84 8.08
CA PHE A 501 -2.54 10.32 9.20
C PHE A 501 -1.73 10.75 10.43
N LEU A 502 -0.42 10.52 10.45
CA LEU A 502 0.47 11.04 11.51
C LEU A 502 0.80 12.52 11.33
N TYR A 503 0.61 13.08 10.13
CA TYR A 503 0.92 14.48 9.80
C TYR A 503 -0.35 15.24 9.40
N THR A 504 -1.37 15.14 10.24
CA THR A 504 -2.60 15.92 10.10
C THR A 504 -2.78 16.87 11.27
N ARG A 505 -3.62 17.86 11.12
CA ARG A 505 -3.96 18.85 12.14
C ARG A 505 -4.55 18.17 13.38
N GLU A 506 -5.40 17.17 13.17
CA GLU A 506 -6.01 16.37 14.20
C GLU A 506 -4.95 15.54 14.98
N ALA A 507 -4.03 14.90 14.26
CA ALA A 507 -2.93 14.15 14.90
C ALA A 507 -2.06 15.02 15.78
N PHE A 508 -1.69 16.22 15.33
CA PHE A 508 -0.89 17.15 16.12
C PHE A 508 -1.65 17.67 17.34
N GLY A 509 -2.98 17.81 17.25
CA GLY A 509 -3.84 18.06 18.39
C GLY A 509 -3.75 16.92 19.41
N THR A 510 -3.89 15.66 18.96
CA THR A 510 -3.74 14.46 19.81
C THR A 510 -2.37 14.40 20.49
N TYR A 511 -1.27 14.71 19.78
CA TYR A 511 0.07 14.74 20.39
C TYR A 511 0.15 15.78 21.52
N LEU A 512 -0.37 16.99 21.31
CA LEU A 512 -0.41 18.05 22.32
C LEU A 512 -1.31 17.69 23.52
N GLU A 513 -2.40 16.99 23.33
CA GLU A 513 -3.30 16.55 24.40
C GLU A 513 -2.65 15.53 25.33
N HIS A 514 -1.72 14.72 24.78
CA HIS A 514 -0.98 13.71 25.54
C HIS A 514 0.37 14.21 26.08
N THR A 515 0.66 15.51 26.00
CA THR A 515 1.80 16.09 26.73
C THR A 515 1.38 16.60 28.11
N ASN A 516 2.29 16.46 29.07
CA ASN A 516 2.21 17.09 30.37
C ASN A 516 2.27 18.64 30.27
N ASP A 517 1.88 19.33 31.30
CA ASP A 517 2.09 20.79 31.37
C ASP A 517 3.60 21.08 31.29
N GLY A 518 4.01 21.90 30.31
CA GLY A 518 5.43 22.14 30.03
C GLY A 518 6.14 21.04 29.19
N GLY A 519 5.40 20.03 28.77
CA GLY A 519 5.92 18.99 27.87
C GLY A 519 6.05 19.45 26.41
N PHE A 520 6.72 18.63 25.61
CA PHE A 520 7.06 18.94 24.23
C PHE A 520 6.63 17.85 23.26
N VAL A 521 6.28 18.28 22.06
CA VAL A 521 6.16 17.41 20.90
C VAL A 521 7.35 17.71 19.97
N THR A 522 8.00 16.67 19.46
CA THR A 522 9.13 16.82 18.54
C THR A 522 9.01 15.87 17.34
N LEU A 523 9.29 16.39 16.16
CA LEU A 523 9.28 15.59 14.92
C LEU A 523 10.55 15.86 14.12
N THR A 524 11.21 14.78 13.69
CA THR A 524 12.41 14.83 12.84
C THR A 524 12.05 14.37 11.43
N ARG A 525 12.41 15.19 10.42
CA ARG A 525 12.08 14.96 9.02
C ARG A 525 13.19 15.41 8.06
N TRP A 526 13.20 14.85 6.84
CA TRP A 526 14.06 15.32 5.76
C TRP A 526 13.81 16.80 5.45
N PHE A 527 14.89 17.57 5.35
CA PHE A 527 14.90 18.95 4.86
C PHE A 527 15.34 18.94 3.39
N LEU A 528 14.36 18.94 2.48
CA LEU A 528 14.59 18.87 1.04
C LEU A 528 13.94 20.08 0.36
N PRO A 529 14.61 21.24 0.33
CA PRO A 529 14.15 22.40 -0.45
C PRO A 529 14.24 22.11 -1.95
N ASP A 530 13.51 22.89 -2.75
CA ASP A 530 13.62 22.81 -4.20
C ASP A 530 14.92 23.46 -4.74
N SER A 531 15.09 23.52 -6.07
CA SER A 531 16.26 24.12 -6.72
C SER A 531 16.46 25.62 -6.40
N ASP A 532 15.38 26.31 -6.06
CA ASP A 532 15.38 27.73 -5.68
C ASP A 532 15.56 27.92 -4.17
N GLY A 533 15.70 26.84 -3.42
CA GLY A 533 15.83 26.82 -1.97
C GLY A 533 14.49 26.91 -1.22
N LEU A 534 13.33 26.82 -1.89
CA LEU A 534 12.04 26.93 -1.23
C LEU A 534 11.74 25.69 -0.40
N PRO A 535 11.55 25.81 0.95
CA PRO A 535 11.14 24.69 1.78
C PRO A 535 9.69 24.32 1.49
N ARG A 536 9.42 23.02 1.42
CA ARG A 536 8.09 22.49 1.13
C ARG A 536 7.55 21.73 2.33
N ASN A 537 7.98 20.49 2.52
CA ASN A 537 7.50 19.62 3.58
C ASN A 537 7.84 20.16 4.99
N THR A 538 9.02 20.75 5.15
CA THR A 538 9.44 21.33 6.43
C THR A 538 8.62 22.58 6.78
N LEU A 539 8.28 23.41 5.77
CA LEU A 539 7.40 24.55 6.02
C LEU A 539 5.96 24.07 6.33
N ARG A 540 5.47 23.05 5.65
CA ARG A 540 4.18 22.43 5.98
C ARG A 540 4.16 21.84 7.39
N LEU A 541 5.27 21.24 7.84
CA LEU A 541 5.42 20.73 9.20
C LEU A 541 5.33 21.87 10.23
N PHE A 542 5.98 23.00 9.94
CA PHE A 542 5.91 24.21 10.76
C PHE A 542 4.47 24.78 10.82
N VAL A 543 3.79 24.86 9.67
CA VAL A 543 2.39 25.29 9.58
C VAL A 543 1.46 24.36 10.36
N LEU A 544 1.71 23.06 10.34
CA LEU A 544 0.96 22.07 11.13
C LEU A 544 1.09 22.33 12.62
N ALA A 545 2.33 22.45 13.11
CA ALA A 545 2.59 22.74 14.54
C ALA A 545 1.91 24.07 14.97
N TRP A 546 2.03 25.09 14.11
CA TRP A 546 1.40 26.39 14.34
C TRP A 546 -0.12 26.30 14.46
N ASN A 547 -0.77 25.60 13.50
CA ASN A 547 -2.23 25.47 13.49
C ASN A 547 -2.74 24.60 14.65
N ALA A 548 -2.02 23.51 15.01
CA ALA A 548 -2.40 22.69 16.15
C ALA A 548 -2.34 23.48 17.49
N LEU A 549 -1.37 24.36 17.65
CA LEU A 549 -1.29 25.27 18.80
C LEU A 549 -2.46 26.26 18.82
N GLN A 550 -2.83 26.83 17.67
CA GLN A 550 -4.02 27.69 17.57
C GLN A 550 -5.32 26.94 17.91
N ASP A 551 -5.47 25.68 17.45
CA ASP A 551 -6.60 24.82 17.81
C ASP A 551 -6.64 24.51 19.31
N ALA A 552 -5.49 24.38 19.93
CA ALA A 552 -5.36 24.24 21.39
C ALA A 552 -5.64 25.55 22.17
N GLY A 553 -6.04 26.64 21.48
CA GLY A 553 -6.44 27.92 22.10
C GLY A 553 -5.29 28.93 22.28
N ILE A 554 -4.14 28.70 21.68
CA ILE A 554 -3.00 29.60 21.72
C ILE A 554 -3.12 30.61 20.58
N GLU A 555 -3.46 31.85 20.88
CA GLU A 555 -3.67 32.89 19.86
C GLU A 555 -2.38 33.23 19.10
N ASP A 556 -1.26 33.30 19.80
CA ASP A 556 0.06 33.58 19.22
C ASP A 556 1.06 32.45 19.50
N PRO A 557 1.26 31.49 18.57
CA PRO A 557 2.22 30.42 18.70
C PRO A 557 3.70 30.82 18.60
N SER A 558 4.03 32.07 18.36
CA SER A 558 5.40 32.52 18.04
C SER A 558 6.46 32.11 19.08
N ARG A 559 6.09 32.03 20.36
CA ARG A 559 6.96 31.57 21.45
C ARG A 559 6.82 30.08 21.77
N HIS A 560 6.08 29.33 20.99
CA HIS A 560 5.73 27.94 21.27
C HIS A 560 6.36 26.95 20.31
N VAL A 561 7.15 27.41 19.34
CA VAL A 561 7.77 26.59 18.29
C VAL A 561 9.23 26.96 18.14
N VAL A 562 10.09 25.95 18.01
CA VAL A 562 11.50 26.07 17.54
C VAL A 562 11.68 25.10 16.38
N LEU A 563 12.37 25.51 15.33
CA LEU A 563 12.67 24.69 14.16
C LEU A 563 14.13 24.82 13.78
N VAL A 564 14.83 23.70 13.67
CA VAL A 564 16.26 23.64 13.32
C VAL A 564 16.51 22.65 12.19
N GLU A 565 17.68 22.76 11.56
CA GLU A 565 18.15 21.83 10.54
C GLU A 565 19.58 21.38 10.83
N SER A 566 19.86 20.10 10.64
CA SER A 566 21.19 19.50 10.72
C SER A 566 21.35 18.47 9.60
N ASN A 567 22.38 18.67 8.78
CA ASN A 567 22.81 17.73 7.75
C ASN A 567 21.65 17.10 6.91
N GLY A 568 20.76 18.00 6.43
CA GLY A 568 19.63 17.61 5.58
C GLY A 568 18.40 17.07 6.33
N PHE A 569 18.35 17.21 7.66
CA PHE A 569 17.18 16.87 8.47
C PHE A 569 16.72 18.08 9.29
N SER A 570 15.42 18.30 9.34
CA SER A 570 14.80 19.32 10.19
C SER A 570 14.14 18.69 11.40
N VAL A 571 14.21 19.41 12.53
CA VAL A 571 13.51 19.07 13.76
C VAL A 571 12.65 20.23 14.18
N VAL A 572 11.33 19.98 14.29
CA VAL A 572 10.40 20.90 14.93
C VAL A 572 10.18 20.47 16.37
N ILE A 573 10.26 21.43 17.30
CA ILE A 573 9.93 21.23 18.71
C ILE A 573 8.86 22.26 19.05
N PHE A 574 7.73 21.83 19.62
CA PHE A 574 6.64 22.72 19.99
C PHE A 574 5.97 22.29 21.30
N SER A 575 5.36 23.24 22.00
CA SER A 575 4.77 23.02 23.30
C SER A 575 3.56 23.93 23.53
N ARG A 576 2.58 23.45 24.33
CA ARG A 576 1.47 24.31 24.81
C ARG A 576 1.94 25.45 25.73
N THR A 577 3.07 25.27 26.38
CA THR A 577 3.70 26.29 27.23
C THR A 577 4.74 27.07 26.42
N PRO A 578 4.79 28.41 26.49
CA PRO A 578 5.84 29.17 25.81
C PRO A 578 7.22 28.75 26.28
N PHE A 579 8.19 28.69 25.36
CA PHE A 579 9.59 28.42 25.73
C PHE A 579 10.12 29.48 26.71
N ALA A 580 10.66 29.02 27.83
CA ALA A 580 11.38 29.87 28.77
C ALA A 580 12.73 30.32 28.20
N ALA A 581 13.23 31.47 28.64
CA ALA A 581 14.53 32.00 28.18
C ALA A 581 15.70 31.02 28.43
N GLU A 582 15.65 30.28 29.56
CA GLU A 582 16.65 29.24 29.89
C GLU A 582 16.59 28.06 28.96
N GLN A 583 15.39 27.65 28.54
CA GLN A 583 15.19 26.56 27.56
C GLN A 583 15.73 26.98 26.18
N LEU A 584 15.45 28.20 25.73
CA LEU A 584 15.98 28.71 24.46
C LEU A 584 17.51 28.82 24.51
N ALA A 585 18.08 29.27 25.63
CA ALA A 585 19.54 29.32 25.81
C ALA A 585 20.17 27.92 25.74
N SER A 586 19.54 26.93 26.37
CA SER A 586 19.99 25.52 26.32
C SER A 586 19.95 24.95 24.90
N LEU A 587 18.90 25.27 24.14
CA LEU A 587 18.80 24.88 22.72
C LEU A 587 19.87 25.58 21.87
N ASP A 588 20.16 26.85 22.14
CA ASP A 588 21.19 27.60 21.42
C ASP A 588 22.60 27.06 21.70
N GLU A 589 22.92 26.74 22.95
CA GLU A 589 24.18 26.09 23.32
C GLU A 589 24.33 24.71 22.68
N ALA A 590 23.31 23.88 22.79
CA ALA A 590 23.29 22.57 22.17
C ALA A 590 23.35 22.67 20.65
N GLY A 591 22.60 23.58 20.06
CA GLY A 591 22.58 23.84 18.62
C GLY A 591 23.94 24.28 18.10
N ALA A 592 24.64 25.16 18.82
CA ALA A 592 26.00 25.56 18.49
C ALA A 592 26.98 24.37 18.54
N LYS A 593 26.87 23.50 19.58
CA LYS A 593 27.65 22.26 19.69
C LYS A 593 27.41 21.33 18.48
N LEU A 594 26.16 21.12 18.11
CA LEU A 594 25.78 20.26 17.00
C LEU A 594 26.01 20.91 15.62
N GLY A 595 26.22 22.23 15.56
CA GLY A 595 26.35 22.98 14.29
C GLY A 595 25.03 23.03 13.51
N VAL A 596 23.87 23.04 14.21
CA VAL A 596 22.58 23.13 13.53
C VAL A 596 22.32 24.52 12.98
N ARG A 597 21.56 24.61 11.91
CA ARG A 597 21.05 25.85 11.34
C ARG A 597 19.65 26.13 11.88
N THR A 598 19.43 27.32 12.38
CA THR A 598 18.12 27.76 12.85
C THR A 598 17.21 28.09 11.67
N LEU A 599 16.07 27.43 11.59
CA LEU A 599 15.02 27.70 10.59
C LEU A 599 13.94 28.62 11.17
N TYR A 600 13.61 28.47 12.45
CA TYR A 600 12.74 29.38 13.20
C TYR A 600 13.09 29.37 14.69
N HIS A 601 13.12 30.56 15.30
CA HIS A 601 13.38 30.78 16.73
C HIS A 601 12.57 31.95 17.28
N PRO A 602 11.98 31.83 18.49
CA PRO A 602 11.16 32.92 19.08
C PRO A 602 11.83 34.28 19.22
N ASP A 603 13.12 34.32 19.56
CA ASP A 603 13.83 35.54 19.96
C ASP A 603 14.86 36.03 18.93
N ARG A 604 15.01 35.37 17.79
CA ARG A 604 15.94 35.76 16.70
C ARG A 604 15.43 35.37 15.34
N ASP A 605 15.94 36.08 14.32
CA ASP A 605 15.63 35.78 12.93
C ASP A 605 16.20 34.43 12.50
N SER A 606 15.54 33.79 11.53
CA SER A 606 15.99 32.57 10.87
C SER A 606 17.36 32.77 10.18
N ASP A 607 18.24 31.77 10.32
CA ASP A 607 19.49 31.69 9.54
C ASP A 607 19.22 31.26 8.08
N TYR A 608 17.99 30.82 7.77
CA TYR A 608 17.58 30.37 6.46
C TYR A 608 17.03 31.51 5.62
N VAL A 609 17.86 32.03 4.74
CA VAL A 609 17.52 33.12 3.83
C VAL A 609 17.58 32.60 2.40
N LEU A 610 16.51 32.83 1.62
CA LEU A 610 16.45 32.40 0.22
C LEU A 610 17.46 33.22 -0.62
N PRO A 611 18.26 32.56 -1.49
CA PRO A 611 19.16 33.24 -2.40
C PRO A 611 18.36 34.07 -3.42
N GLY A 612 18.68 35.36 -3.54
CA GLY A 612 18.12 36.21 -4.60
C GLY A 612 16.79 36.91 -4.31
N GLY A 613 16.38 37.06 -3.07
CA GLY A 613 15.09 37.62 -2.60
C GLY A 613 14.70 39.04 -3.04
N THR A 614 14.99 39.44 -4.28
CA THR A 614 14.58 40.71 -4.89
C THR A 614 13.54 40.58 -5.99
N ALA A 615 13.11 39.38 -6.37
CA ALA A 615 11.99 39.19 -7.26
C ALA A 615 10.68 39.28 -6.47
N SER A 616 9.82 40.16 -6.82
CA SER A 616 8.68 40.75 -6.13
C SER A 616 7.61 39.84 -5.51
N ASN A 617 7.80 38.52 -5.42
CA ASN A 617 6.83 37.57 -4.85
C ASN A 617 7.46 36.42 -4.08
N ILE A 618 8.78 36.40 -3.87
CA ILE A 618 9.45 35.32 -3.12
C ILE A 618 9.73 35.84 -1.70
N VAL A 619 9.16 35.16 -0.71
CA VAL A 619 9.45 35.39 0.73
C VAL A 619 10.94 35.11 0.98
N ALA A 620 11.62 36.03 1.61
CA ALA A 620 13.06 35.92 1.87
C ALA A 620 13.37 34.95 3.02
N ARG A 621 12.50 34.91 4.04
CA ARG A 621 12.60 34.04 5.22
C ARG A 621 11.27 33.33 5.44
N PRO A 622 10.99 32.20 4.79
CA PRO A 622 9.66 31.64 4.72
C PRO A 622 9.01 31.31 6.06
N PHE A 623 9.80 30.91 7.05
CA PHE A 623 9.31 30.57 8.39
C PHE A 623 8.95 31.84 9.19
N ASP A 624 9.83 32.85 9.21
CA ASP A 624 9.56 34.11 9.90
C ASP A 624 8.46 34.90 9.21
N ASP A 625 8.46 34.94 7.89
CA ASP A 625 7.44 35.62 7.10
C ASP A 625 6.05 35.01 7.32
N TYR A 626 5.95 33.66 7.43
CA TYR A 626 4.69 33.00 7.81
C TYR A 626 4.31 33.34 9.25
N ALA A 627 5.26 33.24 10.20
CA ALA A 627 4.99 33.51 11.63
C ALA A 627 4.48 34.93 11.86
N THR A 628 4.99 35.92 11.14
CA THR A 628 4.65 37.35 11.28
C THR A 628 3.50 37.81 10.39
N ALA A 629 3.08 37.00 9.40
CA ALA A 629 2.00 37.32 8.49
C ALA A 629 0.68 37.59 9.25
N GLN A 630 0.05 38.74 8.99
CA GLN A 630 -1.24 39.10 9.59
C GLN A 630 -2.38 38.26 9.00
N ASP A 631 -2.34 38.02 7.69
CA ASP A 631 -3.28 37.13 6.97
C ASP A 631 -2.52 35.90 6.47
N LYS A 632 -2.53 34.85 7.29
CA LYS A 632 -1.90 33.58 6.97
C LYS A 632 -2.54 32.86 5.79
N VAL A 633 -3.84 33.04 5.57
CA VAL A 633 -4.56 32.41 4.45
C VAL A 633 -4.08 33.03 3.12
N SER A 634 -4.02 34.34 3.03
CA SER A 634 -3.46 35.02 1.85
C SER A 634 -1.97 34.72 1.65
N TRP A 635 -1.19 34.61 2.73
CA TRP A 635 0.21 34.23 2.65
C TRP A 635 0.39 32.82 2.10
N LEU A 636 -0.34 31.84 2.64
CA LEU A 636 -0.34 30.46 2.15
C LEU A 636 -0.78 30.40 0.67
N ALA A 637 -1.79 31.20 0.28
CA ALA A 637 -2.25 31.24 -1.10
C ALA A 637 -1.20 31.81 -2.07
N ALA A 638 -0.38 32.74 -1.61
CA ALA A 638 0.69 33.37 -2.40
C ALA A 638 1.97 32.51 -2.49
N TYR A 639 2.19 31.58 -1.56
CA TYR A 639 3.37 30.72 -1.56
C TYR A 639 3.36 29.78 -2.78
N PRO A 640 4.49 29.50 -3.45
CA PRO A 640 4.54 28.71 -4.69
C PRO A 640 3.99 27.28 -4.55
N TYR A 641 4.09 26.71 -3.35
CA TYR A 641 3.64 25.36 -3.02
C TYR A 641 2.39 25.37 -2.11
N ASP A 642 1.60 24.31 -2.14
CA ASP A 642 0.57 24.08 -1.14
C ASP A 642 1.22 23.56 0.14
N VAL A 643 1.47 24.45 1.07
CA VAL A 643 2.03 24.15 2.40
C VAL A 643 1.02 24.28 3.52
N ALA A 644 -0.28 24.37 3.18
CA ALA A 644 -1.35 24.34 4.16
C ALA A 644 -1.35 23.03 4.95
N ALA A 645 -1.79 23.09 6.21
CA ALA A 645 -1.86 21.95 7.10
C ALA A 645 -2.84 20.88 6.54
N PRO A 646 -2.43 19.63 6.34
CA PRO A 646 -3.32 18.53 6.00
C PRO A 646 -4.31 18.25 7.15
N THR A 647 -5.46 17.64 6.79
CA THR A 647 -6.48 17.18 7.73
C THR A 647 -6.74 15.69 7.53
N ASP A 648 -7.46 15.04 8.44
CA ASP A 648 -7.85 13.63 8.30
C ASP A 648 -8.76 13.37 7.08
N ASP A 649 -9.44 14.40 6.61
CA ASP A 649 -10.20 14.32 5.36
C ASP A 649 -9.30 14.46 4.11
N ARG A 650 -8.10 15.07 4.25
CA ARG A 650 -7.12 15.29 3.19
C ARG A 650 -5.68 15.02 3.70
N PRO A 651 -5.31 13.78 4.05
CA PRO A 651 -4.08 13.45 4.77
C PRO A 651 -2.85 13.29 3.85
N PHE A 652 -2.68 14.18 2.87
CA PHE A 652 -1.61 14.11 1.86
C PHE A 652 -0.47 15.06 2.20
N PHE A 653 0.27 14.76 3.27
CA PHE A 653 1.34 15.61 3.77
C PHE A 653 2.46 15.87 2.75
N PHE A 654 2.82 14.90 1.94
CA PHE A 654 3.92 14.99 0.98
C PHE A 654 3.55 15.68 -0.33
N GLU A 655 2.26 15.81 -0.63
CA GLU A 655 1.79 16.48 -1.83
C GLU A 655 1.71 17.98 -1.61
N THR A 656 2.74 18.67 -2.03
CA THR A 656 2.86 20.13 -1.91
C THR A 656 2.67 20.86 -3.24
N SER A 657 2.51 20.14 -4.34
CA SER A 657 2.28 20.75 -5.65
C SER A 657 0.89 21.37 -5.71
N ARG A 658 0.78 22.54 -6.36
CA ARG A 658 -0.52 23.14 -6.66
C ARG A 658 -1.00 22.67 -8.03
N PHE A 659 -2.29 22.37 -8.14
CA PHE A 659 -2.92 22.09 -9.43
C PHE A 659 -3.14 23.40 -10.18
N ASP A 660 -2.12 23.86 -10.93
CA ASP A 660 -2.24 24.99 -11.84
C ASP A 660 -2.53 24.46 -13.27
N PRO A 661 -3.53 24.97 -14.01
CA PRO A 661 -3.73 24.66 -15.43
C PRO A 661 -2.49 24.88 -16.30
N LYS A 662 -1.60 25.81 -15.92
CA LYS A 662 -0.30 26.02 -16.57
C LYS A 662 0.67 24.86 -16.34
N PHE A 663 0.39 23.96 -15.40
CA PHE A 663 1.16 22.75 -15.15
C PHE A 663 1.38 21.93 -16.45
N VAL A 664 0.36 21.81 -17.29
CA VAL A 664 0.45 21.05 -18.55
C VAL A 664 1.47 21.67 -19.53
N THR A 665 1.75 22.96 -19.45
CA THR A 665 2.62 23.70 -20.36
C THR A 665 4.01 23.99 -19.83
N ASN A 666 4.22 23.88 -18.52
CA ASN A 666 5.52 24.13 -17.88
C ASN A 666 6.25 22.82 -17.56
N ARG A 667 7.29 22.48 -18.34
CA ARG A 667 8.07 21.25 -18.19
C ARG A 667 8.75 21.15 -16.82
N ASP A 668 9.17 22.27 -16.23
CA ASP A 668 9.89 22.28 -14.94
C ASP A 668 9.00 21.87 -13.77
N SER A 669 7.67 22.01 -13.91
CA SER A 669 6.70 21.51 -12.90
C SER A 669 6.49 19.98 -12.95
N TRP A 670 7.07 19.28 -13.93
CA TRP A 670 6.92 17.83 -14.09
C TRP A 670 8.04 17.05 -13.40
N ILE A 671 9.14 17.68 -13.02
CA ILE A 671 10.33 17.05 -12.50
C ILE A 671 10.54 17.47 -11.05
N THR A 672 10.81 16.49 -10.18
CA THR A 672 11.18 16.74 -8.78
C THR A 672 12.65 17.17 -8.68
N PRO A 673 13.10 17.81 -7.59
CA PRO A 673 14.51 18.13 -7.37
C PRO A 673 15.46 16.91 -7.41
N LEU A 674 14.91 15.72 -7.20
CA LEU A 674 15.64 14.44 -7.28
C LEU A 674 15.61 13.80 -8.68
N GLY A 675 15.12 14.51 -9.71
CA GLY A 675 15.10 14.05 -11.10
C GLY A 675 13.89 13.17 -11.50
N GLY A 676 12.98 12.82 -10.57
CA GLY A 676 11.77 12.03 -10.84
C GLY A 676 10.57 12.87 -11.29
N LEU A 677 9.52 12.23 -11.79
CA LEU A 677 8.24 12.88 -12.11
C LEU A 677 7.52 13.31 -10.83
N THR A 678 6.89 14.50 -10.88
CA THR A 678 6.00 14.93 -9.81
C THR A 678 4.74 14.06 -9.77
N SER A 679 4.10 13.95 -8.61
CA SER A 679 2.89 13.15 -8.42
C SER A 679 1.76 13.54 -9.38
N HIS A 680 1.57 14.84 -9.58
CA HIS A 680 0.60 15.36 -10.53
C HIS A 680 0.91 14.91 -11.97
N ALA A 681 2.18 14.94 -12.36
CA ALA A 681 2.60 14.45 -13.67
C ALA A 681 2.29 12.95 -13.82
N ILE A 682 2.62 12.15 -12.81
CA ILE A 682 2.32 10.72 -12.80
C ILE A 682 0.82 10.48 -12.92
N LEU A 683 -0.02 11.16 -12.13
CA LEU A 683 -1.47 11.00 -12.17
C LEU A 683 -2.07 11.42 -13.52
N VAL A 684 -1.65 12.56 -14.05
CA VAL A 684 -2.13 13.05 -15.35
C VAL A 684 -1.72 12.10 -16.48
N ILE A 685 -0.45 11.67 -16.51
CA ILE A 685 0.03 10.71 -17.50
C ILE A 685 -0.73 9.40 -17.37
N LEU A 686 -0.89 8.88 -16.16
CA LEU A 686 -1.62 7.64 -15.91
C LEU A 686 -3.08 7.74 -16.36
N LEU A 687 -3.76 8.84 -16.02
CA LEU A 687 -5.15 9.10 -16.43
C LEU A 687 -5.27 9.19 -17.95
N LEU A 688 -4.37 9.89 -18.62
CA LEU A 688 -4.35 10.01 -20.08
C LEU A 688 -4.07 8.66 -20.75
N VAL A 689 -3.08 7.92 -20.27
CA VAL A 689 -2.73 6.58 -20.81
C VAL A 689 -3.88 5.61 -20.60
N LEU A 690 -4.43 5.51 -19.38
CA LEU A 690 -5.57 4.63 -19.10
C LEU A 690 -6.80 5.01 -19.90
N THR A 691 -7.08 6.31 -20.05
CA THR A 691 -8.20 6.81 -20.89
C THR A 691 -7.97 6.45 -22.35
N ALA A 692 -6.78 6.68 -22.90
CA ALA A 692 -6.44 6.37 -24.28
C ALA A 692 -6.49 4.86 -24.57
N VAL A 693 -5.87 4.05 -23.70
CA VAL A 693 -5.87 2.60 -23.79
C VAL A 693 -7.30 2.06 -23.67
N SER A 694 -8.07 2.55 -22.73
CA SER A 694 -9.46 2.14 -22.54
C SER A 694 -10.35 2.59 -23.70
N TRP A 695 -10.14 3.78 -24.23
CA TRP A 695 -10.84 4.23 -25.45
C TRP A 695 -10.53 3.30 -26.63
N LEU A 696 -9.26 3.02 -26.86
CA LEU A 696 -8.82 2.17 -27.97
C LEU A 696 -9.37 0.74 -27.87
N PHE A 697 -9.35 0.15 -26.70
CA PHE A 697 -9.64 -1.28 -26.50
C PHE A 697 -11.06 -1.58 -26.01
N VAL A 698 -11.77 -0.62 -25.42
CA VAL A 698 -13.13 -0.81 -24.89
C VAL A 698 -14.14 0.01 -25.68
N ILE A 699 -14.06 1.34 -25.63
CA ILE A 699 -15.09 2.21 -26.22
C ILE A 699 -15.08 2.20 -27.74
N GLY A 700 -13.90 2.31 -28.37
CA GLY A 700 -13.78 2.32 -29.82
C GLY A 700 -14.34 1.04 -30.48
N PRO A 701 -13.96 -0.16 -29.98
CA PRO A 701 -14.55 -1.43 -30.42
C PRO A 701 -16.06 -1.52 -30.19
N LEU A 702 -16.57 -1.06 -29.05
CA LEU A 702 -18.00 -1.06 -28.76
C LEU A 702 -18.78 -0.17 -29.74
N LEU A 703 -18.25 1.02 -30.07
CA LEU A 703 -18.88 1.91 -31.04
C LEU A 703 -18.89 1.34 -32.48
N ARG A 704 -17.84 0.61 -32.88
CA ARG A 704 -17.79 -0.10 -34.17
C ARG A 704 -18.82 -1.24 -34.21
N LEU A 705 -18.83 -2.10 -33.20
CA LEU A 705 -19.76 -3.21 -33.11
C LEU A 705 -21.22 -2.77 -33.08
N ARG A 706 -21.52 -1.64 -32.45
CA ARG A 706 -22.85 -1.01 -32.50
C ARG A 706 -23.29 -0.66 -33.92
N ARG A 707 -22.37 -0.18 -34.77
CA ARG A 707 -22.67 0.15 -36.17
C ARG A 707 -23.01 -1.12 -36.97
N GLU A 708 -22.27 -2.20 -36.70
CA GLU A 708 -22.46 -3.51 -37.33
C GLU A 708 -23.82 -4.15 -36.92
N VAL A 709 -24.11 -4.23 -35.61
CA VAL A 709 -25.39 -4.78 -35.10
C VAL A 709 -26.60 -3.94 -35.55
N ARG A 710 -26.47 -2.63 -35.67
CA ARG A 710 -27.55 -1.77 -36.17
C ARG A 710 -27.86 -1.99 -37.63
N ALA A 711 -26.89 -2.43 -38.39
CA ALA A 711 -27.05 -2.75 -39.80
C ALA A 711 -27.72 -4.14 -40.04
N GLU A 712 -27.51 -5.10 -39.12
CA GLU A 712 -27.92 -6.51 -39.32
C GLU A 712 -29.36 -6.80 -38.82
N GLU A 713 -29.86 -6.21 -37.71
CA GLU A 713 -31.02 -6.78 -37.00
C GLU A 713 -32.15 -5.79 -36.64
N GLY A 714 -32.06 -4.53 -36.91
CA GLY A 714 -33.15 -3.59 -36.56
C GLY A 714 -33.34 -3.37 -35.03
N HIS A 715 -32.66 -4.13 -34.19
CA HIS A 715 -32.75 -4.07 -32.74
C HIS A 715 -31.97 -2.88 -32.19
N ARG A 716 -32.63 -2.01 -31.41
CA ARG A 716 -32.03 -0.81 -30.83
C ARG A 716 -31.73 -1.00 -29.36
N VAL A 717 -30.47 -1.36 -29.00
CA VAL A 717 -30.04 -1.21 -27.61
C VAL A 717 -29.80 0.29 -27.33
N PRO A 718 -30.49 0.90 -26.33
CA PRO A 718 -30.30 2.31 -26.02
C PRO A 718 -28.92 2.51 -25.36
N LEU A 719 -27.94 2.96 -26.15
CA LEU A 719 -26.54 3.07 -25.71
C LEU A 719 -26.37 4.07 -24.57
N ALA A 720 -27.05 5.23 -24.60
CA ALA A 720 -26.87 6.26 -23.56
C ALA A 720 -27.33 5.79 -22.18
N PRO A 721 -28.50 5.19 -21.97
CA PRO A 721 -28.88 4.60 -20.69
C PRO A 721 -27.94 3.48 -20.26
N LEU A 722 -27.45 2.67 -21.17
CA LEU A 722 -26.50 1.59 -20.88
C LEU A 722 -25.17 2.14 -20.35
N LEU A 723 -24.60 3.12 -21.05
CA LEU A 723 -23.36 3.79 -20.66
C LEU A 723 -23.49 4.49 -19.31
N VAL A 724 -24.57 5.28 -19.14
CA VAL A 724 -24.78 6.03 -17.88
C VAL A 724 -25.02 5.08 -16.73
N TYR A 725 -25.89 4.07 -16.88
CA TYR A 725 -26.22 3.16 -15.78
C TYR A 725 -25.01 2.32 -15.35
N PHE A 726 -24.44 1.53 -16.26
CA PHE A 726 -23.33 0.61 -15.89
C PHE A 726 -22.02 1.36 -15.66
N GLY A 727 -21.82 2.49 -16.35
CA GLY A 727 -20.68 3.37 -16.08
C GLY A 727 -20.75 4.01 -14.70
N SER A 728 -21.92 4.46 -14.28
CA SER A 728 -22.12 4.99 -12.93
C SER A 728 -21.95 3.93 -11.85
N LEU A 729 -22.36 2.68 -12.10
CA LEU A 729 -22.15 1.60 -11.14
C LEU A 729 -20.66 1.32 -10.92
N GLY A 730 -19.85 1.26 -12.00
CA GLY A 730 -18.42 1.04 -11.88
C GLY A 730 -17.69 2.20 -11.19
N LEU A 731 -18.00 3.42 -11.62
CA LEU A 731 -17.40 4.63 -11.05
C LEU A 731 -17.79 4.81 -9.58
N GLY A 732 -19.09 4.76 -9.28
CA GLY A 732 -19.61 5.00 -7.93
C GLY A 732 -19.11 3.94 -6.92
N PHE A 733 -18.98 2.69 -7.35
CA PHE A 733 -18.46 1.61 -6.52
C PHE A 733 -17.04 1.92 -6.05
N ILE A 734 -16.13 2.20 -6.96
CA ILE A 734 -14.71 2.47 -6.65
C ILE A 734 -14.54 3.75 -5.83
N LEU A 735 -15.27 4.84 -6.16
CA LEU A 735 -15.21 6.09 -5.40
C LEU A 735 -15.54 5.87 -3.92
N VAL A 736 -16.57 5.08 -3.63
CA VAL A 736 -17.00 4.82 -2.26
C VAL A 736 -16.09 3.79 -1.58
N GLU A 737 -15.73 2.69 -2.24
CA GLU A 737 -14.94 1.59 -1.67
C GLU A 737 -13.55 2.06 -1.23
N VAL A 738 -12.84 2.79 -2.10
CA VAL A 738 -11.47 3.25 -1.80
C VAL A 738 -11.47 4.21 -0.61
N VAL A 739 -12.41 5.15 -0.56
CA VAL A 739 -12.48 6.10 0.56
C VAL A 739 -12.85 5.41 1.88
N LEU A 740 -13.79 4.46 1.84
CA LEU A 740 -14.10 3.70 3.04
C LEU A 740 -12.89 2.91 3.55
N ALA A 741 -12.11 2.30 2.64
CA ALA A 741 -10.90 1.60 3.03
C ALA A 741 -9.91 2.53 3.78
N GLN A 742 -9.77 3.79 3.34
CA GLN A 742 -8.91 4.78 3.98
C GLN A 742 -9.46 5.30 5.32
N LYS A 743 -10.74 5.63 5.37
CA LYS A 743 -11.36 6.13 6.61
C LYS A 743 -11.34 5.10 7.75
N PHE A 744 -11.45 3.81 7.43
CA PHE A 744 -11.38 2.77 8.45
C PHE A 744 -9.95 2.48 8.97
N VAL A 745 -8.90 3.03 8.34
CA VAL A 745 -7.50 2.87 8.81
C VAL A 745 -7.33 3.40 10.22
N LEU A 746 -7.77 4.62 10.49
CA LEU A 746 -7.68 5.23 11.83
C LEU A 746 -8.48 4.44 12.88
N PHE A 747 -9.68 4.00 12.53
CA PHE A 747 -10.54 3.28 13.45
C PHE A 747 -10.02 1.88 13.79
N LEU A 748 -9.47 1.15 12.82
CA LEU A 748 -8.95 -0.21 13.01
C LEU A 748 -7.48 -0.24 13.47
N GLY A 749 -6.74 0.87 13.30
CA GLY A 749 -5.35 1.00 13.74
C GLY A 749 -4.33 0.21 12.91
N ASN A 750 -4.72 -0.33 11.76
CA ASN A 750 -3.81 -1.01 10.85
C ASN A 750 -4.32 -0.90 9.40
N PRO A 751 -3.53 -0.32 8.48
CA PRO A 751 -3.98 -0.08 7.11
C PRO A 751 -4.32 -1.36 6.35
N VAL A 752 -3.59 -2.46 6.61
CA VAL A 752 -3.81 -3.74 5.92
C VAL A 752 -5.07 -4.43 6.43
N TYR A 753 -5.25 -4.46 7.75
CA TYR A 753 -6.48 -5.02 8.33
C TYR A 753 -7.70 -4.19 7.95
N SER A 754 -7.56 -2.87 7.89
CA SER A 754 -8.62 -1.99 7.40
C SER A 754 -9.02 -2.35 5.98
N LEU A 755 -8.04 -2.40 5.07
CA LEU A 755 -8.29 -2.77 3.68
C LEU A 755 -8.93 -4.16 3.57
N ALA A 756 -8.41 -5.15 4.30
CA ALA A 756 -8.93 -6.52 4.29
C ALA A 756 -10.36 -6.59 4.83
N VAL A 757 -10.66 -5.94 5.97
CA VAL A 757 -12.01 -5.92 6.57
C VAL A 757 -13.01 -5.22 5.66
N VAL A 758 -12.62 -4.08 5.08
CA VAL A 758 -13.48 -3.31 4.17
C VAL A 758 -13.74 -4.09 2.88
N LEU A 759 -12.69 -4.56 2.18
CA LEU A 759 -12.84 -5.32 0.95
C LEU A 759 -13.63 -6.62 1.17
N PHE A 760 -13.30 -7.38 2.21
CA PHE A 760 -14.02 -8.60 2.56
C PHE A 760 -15.50 -8.31 2.83
N SER A 761 -15.79 -7.31 3.66
CA SER A 761 -17.17 -6.95 4.01
C SER A 761 -17.94 -6.47 2.77
N VAL A 762 -17.35 -5.56 2.00
CA VAL A 762 -18.00 -5.01 0.80
C VAL A 762 -18.28 -6.13 -0.21
N LEU A 763 -17.34 -7.02 -0.47
CA LEU A 763 -17.51 -8.10 -1.44
C LEU A 763 -18.52 -9.17 -0.95
N VAL A 764 -18.43 -9.58 0.31
CA VAL A 764 -19.33 -10.60 0.88
C VAL A 764 -20.77 -10.10 0.95
N PHE A 765 -21.00 -8.91 1.52
CA PHE A 765 -22.37 -8.38 1.63
C PHE A 765 -22.94 -7.96 0.28
N SER A 766 -22.12 -7.44 -0.65
CA SER A 766 -22.54 -7.23 -2.05
C SER A 766 -22.90 -8.55 -2.73
N GLY A 767 -22.15 -9.62 -2.47
CA GLY A 767 -22.48 -10.96 -2.95
C GLY A 767 -23.84 -11.45 -2.42
N ILE A 768 -24.08 -11.31 -1.11
CA ILE A 768 -25.36 -11.66 -0.49
C ILE A 768 -26.49 -10.81 -1.09
N GLY A 769 -26.28 -9.50 -1.21
CA GLY A 769 -27.21 -8.55 -1.82
C GLY A 769 -27.57 -8.95 -3.26
N SER A 770 -26.56 -9.30 -4.04
CA SER A 770 -26.73 -9.80 -5.42
C SER A 770 -27.60 -11.06 -5.49
N ALA A 771 -27.38 -12.03 -4.60
CA ALA A 771 -28.20 -13.25 -4.55
C ALA A 771 -29.68 -12.95 -4.21
N VAL A 772 -29.94 -11.94 -3.40
CA VAL A 772 -31.30 -11.52 -2.97
C VAL A 772 -31.93 -10.55 -3.97
N ALA A 773 -31.15 -9.90 -4.81
CA ALA A 773 -31.60 -8.87 -5.75
C ALA A 773 -32.88 -9.23 -6.56
N PRO A 774 -33.08 -10.49 -7.06
CA PRO A 774 -34.29 -10.84 -7.80
C PRO A 774 -35.59 -10.65 -7.00
N ARG A 775 -35.53 -10.75 -5.62
CA ARG A 775 -36.69 -10.51 -4.77
C ARG A 775 -37.11 -9.04 -4.72
N LEU A 776 -36.17 -8.12 -4.87
CA LEU A 776 -36.43 -6.67 -4.91
C LEU A 776 -37.02 -6.26 -6.26
N GLY A 777 -36.55 -6.84 -7.37
CA GLY A 777 -37.02 -6.69 -8.73
C GLY A 777 -36.90 -5.25 -9.35
N ARG A 778 -36.58 -4.27 -8.54
CA ARG A 778 -36.55 -2.83 -8.91
C ARG A 778 -35.20 -2.19 -8.57
N PRO A 779 -34.30 -1.95 -9.55
CA PRO A 779 -32.97 -1.40 -9.31
C PRO A 779 -33.01 0.00 -8.69
N TRP A 780 -34.03 0.81 -8.98
CA TRP A 780 -34.12 2.18 -8.46
C TRP A 780 -34.22 2.23 -6.91
N ILE A 781 -34.83 1.19 -6.27
CA ILE A 781 -34.90 1.14 -4.80
C ILE A 781 -33.51 0.96 -4.21
N ALA A 782 -32.76 -0.01 -4.72
CA ALA A 782 -31.39 -0.26 -4.25
C ALA A 782 -30.51 0.97 -4.48
N LEU A 783 -30.59 1.59 -5.65
CA LEU A 783 -29.81 2.79 -5.98
C LEU A 783 -30.13 3.99 -5.08
N ALA A 784 -31.40 4.21 -4.78
CA ALA A 784 -31.83 5.27 -3.87
C ALA A 784 -31.29 5.05 -2.45
N ILE A 785 -31.32 3.79 -1.96
CA ILE A 785 -30.78 3.43 -0.64
C ILE A 785 -29.26 3.60 -0.60
N VAL A 786 -28.54 3.14 -1.64
CA VAL A 786 -27.08 3.31 -1.73
C VAL A 786 -26.72 4.81 -1.72
N ALA A 787 -27.37 5.60 -2.55
CA ALA A 787 -27.12 7.05 -2.62
C ALA A 787 -27.40 7.74 -1.27
N ALA A 788 -28.46 7.34 -0.58
CA ALA A 788 -28.82 7.90 0.73
C ALA A 788 -27.78 7.51 1.81
N ILE A 789 -27.40 6.22 1.90
CA ILE A 789 -26.42 5.76 2.88
C ILE A 789 -25.06 6.41 2.60
N ALA A 790 -24.58 6.38 1.35
CA ALA A 790 -23.31 7.00 0.99
C ALA A 790 -23.31 8.51 1.25
N GLY A 791 -24.43 9.20 1.00
CA GLY A 791 -24.58 10.62 1.29
C GLY A 791 -24.53 10.98 2.79
N VAL A 792 -24.99 10.06 3.67
CA VAL A 792 -25.03 10.25 5.12
C VAL A 792 -23.69 9.85 5.79
N TYR A 793 -22.96 8.89 5.23
CA TYR A 793 -21.75 8.35 5.87
C TYR A 793 -20.72 9.41 6.26
N PRO A 794 -20.36 10.39 5.42
CA PRO A 794 -19.40 11.43 5.83
C PRO A 794 -19.83 12.26 7.05
N LEU A 795 -21.13 12.25 7.39
CA LEU A 795 -21.67 13.00 8.53
C LEU A 795 -21.71 12.19 9.83
N VAL A 796 -21.60 10.87 9.75
CA VAL A 796 -21.90 9.96 10.89
C VAL A 796 -20.70 9.11 11.26
N LEU A 797 -19.85 8.73 10.28
CA LEU A 797 -18.79 7.74 10.53
C LEU A 797 -17.80 8.21 11.60
N ASP A 798 -17.32 9.45 11.53
CA ASP A 798 -16.32 9.97 12.45
C ASP A 798 -16.89 9.96 13.89
N THR A 799 -18.15 10.39 14.09
CA THR A 799 -18.80 10.32 15.41
C THR A 799 -18.94 8.88 15.94
N VAL A 800 -19.26 7.92 15.06
CA VAL A 800 -19.36 6.51 15.49
C VAL A 800 -17.97 5.96 15.83
N PHE A 801 -16.96 6.31 15.09
CA PHE A 801 -15.58 5.92 15.36
C PHE A 801 -15.14 6.43 16.74
N ASP A 802 -15.32 7.71 17.02
CA ASP A 802 -14.95 8.31 18.31
C ASP A 802 -15.65 7.61 19.48
N LEU A 803 -16.97 7.35 19.36
CA LEU A 803 -17.75 6.68 20.40
C LEU A 803 -17.36 5.22 20.65
N THR A 804 -16.74 4.57 19.66
CA THR A 804 -16.45 3.12 19.72
C THR A 804 -14.95 2.80 19.66
N LEU A 805 -14.08 3.80 19.62
CA LEU A 805 -12.62 3.66 19.51
C LEU A 805 -12.01 2.86 20.68
N GLN A 806 -12.55 3.01 21.89
CA GLN A 806 -12.06 2.34 23.10
C GLN A 806 -12.47 0.86 23.19
N LEU A 807 -13.27 0.35 22.24
CA LEU A 807 -13.66 -1.05 22.23
C LEU A 807 -12.46 -1.96 21.90
N PRO A 808 -12.47 -3.24 22.36
CA PRO A 808 -11.49 -4.23 21.93
C PRO A 808 -11.50 -4.44 20.41
N ASP A 809 -10.37 -4.87 19.83
CA ASP A 809 -10.18 -5.01 18.38
C ASP A 809 -11.27 -5.84 17.68
N ALA A 810 -11.65 -6.98 18.27
CA ALA A 810 -12.73 -7.82 17.75
C ALA A 810 -14.08 -7.09 17.69
N ALA A 811 -14.39 -6.24 18.67
CA ALA A 811 -15.61 -5.45 18.70
C ALA A 811 -15.55 -4.31 17.67
N ARG A 812 -14.41 -3.66 17.47
CA ARG A 812 -14.21 -2.66 16.42
C ARG A 812 -14.35 -3.25 15.02
N ILE A 813 -13.80 -4.45 14.78
CA ILE A 813 -14.04 -5.20 13.54
C ILE A 813 -15.52 -5.47 13.35
N ALA A 814 -16.24 -5.91 14.40
CA ALA A 814 -17.68 -6.16 14.33
C ALA A 814 -18.47 -4.88 14.02
N VAL A 815 -18.12 -3.74 14.63
CA VAL A 815 -18.70 -2.42 14.33
C VAL A 815 -18.42 -2.03 12.88
N SER A 816 -17.19 -2.21 12.40
CA SER A 816 -16.83 -1.95 11.00
C SER A 816 -17.67 -2.76 10.03
N VAL A 817 -17.81 -4.07 10.28
CA VAL A 817 -18.66 -4.95 9.48
C VAL A 817 -20.12 -4.52 9.53
N ALA A 818 -20.65 -4.15 10.70
CA ALA A 818 -22.02 -3.70 10.86
C ALA A 818 -22.31 -2.39 10.12
N LEU A 819 -21.36 -1.45 10.09
CA LEU A 819 -21.44 -0.22 9.31
C LEU A 819 -21.37 -0.51 7.80
N LEU A 820 -20.44 -1.33 7.35
CA LEU A 820 -20.24 -1.60 5.93
C LEU A 820 -21.35 -2.47 5.32
N ALA A 821 -21.92 -3.41 6.09
CA ALA A 821 -22.86 -4.40 5.59
C ALA A 821 -24.11 -3.81 4.91
N PRO A 822 -24.82 -2.80 5.46
CA PRO A 822 -26.01 -2.25 4.81
C PRO A 822 -25.70 -1.60 3.46
N LEU A 823 -24.66 -0.79 3.41
CA LEU A 823 -24.23 -0.13 2.16
C LEU A 823 -23.85 -1.17 1.11
N ALA A 824 -22.95 -2.08 1.45
CA ALA A 824 -22.46 -3.12 0.56
C ALA A 824 -23.58 -4.04 0.06
N PHE A 825 -24.50 -4.45 0.93
CA PHE A 825 -25.65 -5.27 0.58
C PHE A 825 -26.48 -4.66 -0.55
N PHE A 826 -26.79 -3.37 -0.44
CA PHE A 826 -27.54 -2.67 -1.48
C PHE A 826 -26.68 -2.32 -2.70
N MET A 827 -25.38 -2.09 -2.56
CA MET A 827 -24.46 -1.88 -3.68
C MET A 827 -24.34 -3.11 -4.61
N GLY A 828 -24.49 -4.33 -4.05
CA GLY A 828 -24.45 -5.58 -4.83
C GLY A 828 -25.68 -5.83 -5.72
N MET A 829 -26.80 -5.13 -5.50
CA MET A 829 -28.07 -5.39 -6.20
C MET A 829 -28.20 -4.74 -7.60
N PRO A 830 -27.76 -3.48 -7.84
CA PRO A 830 -28.06 -2.77 -9.08
C PRO A 830 -27.50 -3.45 -10.31
N PHE A 831 -26.29 -4.00 -10.25
CA PHE A 831 -25.63 -4.63 -11.40
C PHE A 831 -26.43 -5.84 -11.94
N PRO A 832 -26.74 -6.90 -11.15
CA PRO A 832 -27.55 -8.01 -11.63
C PRO A 832 -28.97 -7.63 -12.01
N LEU A 833 -29.60 -6.65 -11.33
CA LEU A 833 -30.93 -6.13 -11.69
C LEU A 833 -30.92 -5.40 -13.02
N GLY A 834 -29.84 -4.67 -13.33
CA GLY A 834 -29.62 -4.05 -14.64
C GLY A 834 -29.42 -5.10 -15.75
N LEU A 835 -28.61 -6.14 -15.48
CA LEU A 835 -28.43 -7.25 -16.43
C LEU A 835 -29.73 -8.01 -16.69
N ALA A 836 -30.55 -8.23 -15.66
CA ALA A 836 -31.86 -8.89 -15.82
C ALA A 836 -32.79 -8.10 -16.76
N ARG A 837 -32.72 -6.76 -16.76
CA ARG A 837 -33.48 -5.92 -17.70
C ARG A 837 -32.97 -5.95 -19.14
N LEU A 838 -31.72 -6.40 -19.32
CA LEU A 838 -31.13 -6.65 -20.64
C LEU A 838 -31.28 -8.11 -21.08
N ALA A 839 -31.94 -8.96 -20.27
CA ALA A 839 -31.99 -10.39 -20.55
C ALA A 839 -32.73 -10.75 -21.84
N ASP A 840 -33.71 -9.94 -22.22
CA ASP A 840 -34.48 -10.08 -23.47
C ASP A 840 -33.81 -9.34 -24.66
N ALA A 841 -32.72 -8.59 -24.39
CA ALA A 841 -31.89 -7.97 -25.41
C ALA A 841 -30.82 -8.96 -25.94
N ASP A 842 -30.07 -8.52 -26.96
CA ASP A 842 -28.94 -9.27 -27.50
C ASP A 842 -27.96 -9.65 -26.36
N PRO A 843 -27.50 -10.91 -26.27
CA PRO A 843 -26.46 -11.38 -25.34
C PRO A 843 -25.20 -10.50 -25.30
N ARG A 844 -24.86 -9.86 -26.42
CA ARG A 844 -23.77 -8.89 -26.54
C ARG A 844 -23.94 -7.67 -25.60
N ALA A 845 -25.18 -7.26 -25.30
CA ALA A 845 -25.46 -6.14 -24.40
C ALA A 845 -24.99 -6.41 -22.97
N THR A 846 -25.09 -7.66 -22.50
CA THR A 846 -24.56 -8.09 -21.20
C THR A 846 -23.03 -7.98 -21.16
N ALA A 847 -22.36 -8.44 -22.21
CA ALA A 847 -20.89 -8.31 -22.33
C ALA A 847 -20.44 -6.84 -22.41
N TRP A 848 -21.24 -5.97 -23.05
CA TRP A 848 -20.99 -4.53 -23.06
C TRP A 848 -21.15 -3.90 -21.69
N ALA A 849 -22.21 -4.24 -20.95
CA ALA A 849 -22.44 -3.76 -19.59
C ALA A 849 -21.25 -4.04 -18.70
N TRP A 850 -20.68 -5.26 -18.80
CA TRP A 850 -19.48 -5.66 -18.09
C TRP A 850 -18.25 -4.84 -18.50
N GLY A 851 -18.00 -4.68 -19.80
CA GLY A 851 -16.89 -3.87 -20.32
C GLY A 851 -16.96 -2.40 -19.92
N ILE A 852 -18.15 -1.79 -19.93
CA ILE A 852 -18.39 -0.40 -19.53
C ILE A 852 -18.15 -0.22 -18.04
N ASN A 853 -18.70 -1.11 -17.22
CA ASN A 853 -18.50 -1.09 -15.77
C ASN A 853 -17.00 -1.20 -15.42
N GLY A 854 -16.28 -2.17 -15.97
CA GLY A 854 -14.86 -2.30 -15.78
C GLY A 854 -14.05 -1.08 -16.25
N TYR A 855 -14.41 -0.50 -17.40
CA TYR A 855 -13.78 0.72 -17.91
C TYR A 855 -13.89 1.91 -16.96
N THR A 856 -15.10 2.17 -16.48
CA THR A 856 -15.34 3.32 -15.56
C THR A 856 -14.72 3.07 -14.19
N SER A 857 -14.59 1.80 -13.75
CA SER A 857 -13.86 1.46 -12.54
C SER A 857 -12.35 1.75 -12.67
N VAL A 858 -11.74 1.48 -13.85
CA VAL A 858 -10.32 1.82 -14.10
C VAL A 858 -10.08 3.32 -14.00
N ILE A 859 -10.93 4.14 -14.63
CA ILE A 859 -10.80 5.59 -14.54
C ILE A 859 -11.12 6.06 -13.13
N GLY A 860 -12.12 5.46 -12.49
CA GLY A 860 -12.56 5.77 -11.14
C GLY A 860 -11.46 5.63 -10.10
N SER A 861 -10.61 4.63 -10.21
CA SER A 861 -9.52 4.42 -9.26
C SER A 861 -8.52 5.60 -9.23
N VAL A 862 -8.13 6.11 -10.38
CA VAL A 862 -7.24 7.29 -10.47
C VAL A 862 -8.00 8.57 -10.09
N LEU A 863 -9.25 8.70 -10.55
CA LEU A 863 -10.07 9.88 -10.29
C LEU A 863 -10.37 10.05 -8.80
N THR A 864 -10.54 8.96 -8.04
CA THR A 864 -10.70 8.98 -6.58
C THR A 864 -9.57 9.74 -5.91
N ILE A 865 -8.31 9.42 -6.28
CA ILE A 865 -7.13 10.07 -5.70
C ILE A 865 -7.05 11.54 -6.11
N VAL A 866 -7.30 11.84 -7.39
CA VAL A 866 -7.29 13.23 -7.86
C VAL A 866 -8.30 14.08 -7.09
N ILE A 867 -9.53 13.58 -6.90
CA ILE A 867 -10.57 14.30 -6.15
C ILE A 867 -10.19 14.40 -4.67
N ALA A 868 -9.68 13.32 -4.07
CA ALA A 868 -9.27 13.32 -2.66
C ALA A 868 -8.15 14.33 -2.41
N LEU A 869 -7.15 14.40 -3.29
CA LEU A 869 -6.06 15.40 -3.24
C LEU A 869 -6.58 16.84 -3.34
N MET A 870 -7.59 17.08 -4.18
CA MET A 870 -8.13 18.43 -4.41
C MET A 870 -9.16 18.85 -3.36
N ALA A 871 -10.01 17.94 -2.91
CA ALA A 871 -11.24 18.28 -2.19
C ALA A 871 -11.54 17.38 -0.96
N GLY A 872 -10.67 16.42 -0.65
CA GLY A 872 -10.81 15.51 0.49
C GLY A 872 -11.69 14.29 0.23
N PHE A 873 -11.63 13.33 1.13
CA PHE A 873 -12.36 12.06 1.06
C PHE A 873 -13.87 12.23 1.13
N THR A 874 -14.35 13.16 1.95
CA THR A 874 -15.78 13.50 2.09
C THR A 874 -16.40 13.87 0.74
N MET A 875 -15.71 14.71 -0.04
CA MET A 875 -16.17 15.10 -1.37
C MET A 875 -16.21 13.92 -2.33
N VAL A 876 -15.25 13.02 -2.28
CA VAL A 876 -15.25 11.79 -3.11
C VAL A 876 -16.48 10.95 -2.85
N VAL A 877 -16.86 10.73 -1.57
CA VAL A 877 -18.05 9.95 -1.21
C VAL A 877 -19.32 10.63 -1.68
N TRP A 878 -19.44 11.97 -1.55
CA TRP A 878 -20.61 12.71 -2.03
C TRP A 878 -20.72 12.68 -3.57
N ILE A 879 -19.59 12.77 -4.28
CA ILE A 879 -19.58 12.57 -5.74
C ILE A 879 -20.00 11.14 -6.08
N GLY A 880 -19.52 10.13 -5.33
CA GLY A 880 -19.94 8.74 -5.47
C GLY A 880 -21.46 8.57 -5.29
N ALA A 881 -22.03 9.17 -4.24
CA ALA A 881 -23.48 9.21 -4.03
C ALA A 881 -24.22 9.85 -5.20
N GLY A 882 -23.73 11.00 -5.71
CA GLY A 882 -24.26 11.67 -6.89
C GLY A 882 -24.21 10.81 -8.16
N VAL A 883 -23.14 10.05 -8.34
CA VAL A 883 -23.00 9.09 -9.45
C VAL A 883 -24.04 7.96 -9.34
N TYR A 884 -24.38 7.48 -8.13
CA TYR A 884 -25.48 6.54 -7.94
C TYR A 884 -26.84 7.16 -8.23
N VAL A 885 -27.04 8.47 -7.97
CA VAL A 885 -28.25 9.20 -8.41
C VAL A 885 -28.34 9.24 -9.93
N LEU A 886 -27.23 9.42 -10.67
CA LEU A 886 -27.22 9.32 -12.14
C LEU A 886 -27.64 7.91 -12.62
N ALA A 887 -27.16 6.86 -11.99
CA ALA A 887 -27.61 5.50 -12.26
C ALA A 887 -29.11 5.32 -11.98
N LEU A 888 -29.62 5.91 -10.87
CA LEU A 888 -31.04 5.92 -10.50
C LEU A 888 -31.90 6.56 -11.61
N ILE A 889 -31.50 7.72 -12.11
CA ILE A 889 -32.18 8.44 -13.20
C ILE A 889 -32.14 7.63 -14.51
N ALA A 890 -31.03 6.95 -14.80
CA ALA A 890 -30.91 6.15 -16.01
C ALA A 890 -31.69 4.81 -15.97
N SER A 891 -31.96 4.30 -14.78
CA SER A 891 -32.52 2.95 -14.55
C SER A 891 -33.88 2.69 -15.23
N PRO A 892 -34.83 3.65 -15.37
CA PRO A 892 -36.10 3.41 -16.07
C PRO A 892 -35.98 3.28 -17.59
N PHE A 893 -34.84 3.76 -18.15
CA PHE A 893 -34.63 3.79 -19.60
C PHE A 893 -33.89 2.57 -20.13
N LEU A 894 -33.38 1.70 -19.26
CA LEU A 894 -32.63 0.51 -19.65
C LEU A 894 -33.45 -0.51 -20.47
N GLY A 895 -34.75 -0.65 -20.23
CA GLY A 895 -35.64 -1.58 -20.94
C GLY A 895 -36.49 -0.95 -22.05
N ARG A 896 -36.40 0.38 -22.25
CA ARG A 896 -37.19 1.07 -23.28
C ARG A 896 -36.51 0.93 -24.65
N GLY A 897 -37.10 0.15 -25.55
CA GLY A 897 -36.61 -0.06 -26.91
C GLY A 897 -36.37 -1.51 -27.30
N VAL A 898 -36.55 -2.44 -26.37
CA VAL A 898 -36.64 -3.87 -26.68
C VAL A 898 -38.12 -4.11 -26.99
N SER A 899 -38.53 -3.82 -28.21
CA SER A 899 -39.83 -4.31 -28.70
C SER A 899 -39.69 -5.81 -28.90
N ALA A 900 -40.54 -6.56 -28.22
CA ALA A 900 -40.77 -7.98 -28.62
C ALA A 900 -41.11 -8.00 -30.11
N PRO A 901 -40.59 -8.94 -30.90
CA PRO A 901 -41.07 -9.12 -32.27
C PRO A 901 -42.58 -9.28 -32.16
N GLU A 902 -43.33 -8.44 -32.88
CA GLU A 902 -44.76 -8.73 -33.06
C GLU A 902 -44.86 -10.19 -33.59
N PRO A 903 -45.72 -10.99 -32.99
CA PRO A 903 -45.96 -12.30 -33.51
C PRO A 903 -46.39 -12.11 -34.97
N GLU A 904 -45.63 -12.65 -35.94
CA GLU A 904 -46.07 -12.71 -37.29
C GLU A 904 -47.50 -13.24 -37.31
N SER A 905 -48.45 -12.40 -37.65
CA SER A 905 -49.82 -12.80 -37.88
C SER A 905 -49.83 -13.77 -39.09
N SER A 906 -49.70 -15.07 -38.79
CA SER A 906 -49.94 -16.12 -39.75
C SER A 906 -51.44 -16.22 -39.99
N GLU A 907 -52.00 -15.25 -40.71
CA GLU A 907 -53.30 -15.39 -41.39
C GLU A 907 -53.12 -15.05 -42.85
N GLU A 908 -52.39 -15.93 -43.55
CA GLU A 908 -52.77 -16.19 -44.98
C GLU A 908 -53.73 -17.38 -44.97
N SER A 909 -55.03 -17.09 -44.89
CA SER A 909 -56.07 -18.06 -45.20
C SER A 909 -55.94 -18.48 -46.68
N VAL A 910 -55.38 -19.68 -46.89
CA VAL A 910 -55.45 -20.37 -48.17
C VAL A 910 -56.90 -20.71 -48.42
N PRO A 911 -57.54 -20.20 -49.52
CA PRO A 911 -58.92 -20.62 -49.82
C PRO A 911 -58.94 -22.07 -50.22
N TRP A 912 -59.81 -22.83 -49.57
CA TRP A 912 -60.15 -24.21 -49.94
C TRP A 912 -60.66 -24.23 -51.40
N ARG A 913 -59.99 -25.05 -52.27
CA ARG A 913 -60.54 -25.39 -53.53
C ARG A 913 -61.22 -26.77 -53.35
N ASP A 914 -62.51 -26.79 -53.72
CA ASP A 914 -63.32 -28.00 -53.73
C ASP A 914 -62.66 -29.06 -54.64
N PRO A 915 -62.72 -30.41 -54.30
CA PRO A 915 -62.23 -31.47 -55.17
C PRO A 915 -63.16 -31.65 -56.31
N VAL A 916 -62.69 -31.51 -57.55
CA VAL A 916 -63.45 -31.90 -58.80
C VAL A 916 -63.56 -33.40 -58.81
N ALA A 917 -64.80 -33.89 -58.87
CA ALA A 917 -65.13 -35.31 -59.17
C ALA A 917 -64.66 -35.75 -60.56
N PHE A 918 -63.94 -36.86 -60.60
CA PHE A 918 -63.72 -37.60 -61.85
C PHE A 918 -64.76 -38.70 -61.92
N GLU A 919 -65.47 -38.62 -63.09
CA GLU A 919 -66.01 -39.88 -63.73
C GLU A 919 -64.86 -40.57 -64.38
#